data_2f08e2b25892a5d8887977f1f822b7b1
#
_entry.id   2f08e2b25892a5d8887977f1f822b7b1
#
_cell.length_a   1.000
_cell.length_b   1.000
_cell.length_c   1.000
_cell.angle_alpha   90.00
_cell.angle_beta   90.00
_cell.angle_gamma   90.00
#
_symmetry.space_group_name_H-M   'P 1'
#
loop_
_entity.id
_entity.type
_entity.pdbx_description
1 polymer ?
#
loop_
_entity_poly.entity_id
_entity_poly.type
_entity_poly.pdbx_seq_one_letter_code
_entity_poly.pdbx_strand_id
1 'polypeptide(L)'
;MTLSRGAIGNLVNRYRAVLRKCRMMNVFGSLAVAGMLVAGNAGFAGAEELSGDISPISLSGDTRNIIGVGDISLRSTEPALRYLINVSGQGQLDISMSNGSPMAVGNADGIYLKDYSEYDQYASAFHVAGSGSFGSFVGTGTFSMVGGGKLLGVCAFLSESKGTLTLSGDITGEAEAVMNGSNGYASFAAAAAGGNLVFGGDRTTLRAKASTGNNANGAFVKYGGMIGFASKSVLIESKNTDSSSVGINCADGTVKTSADTDLDIVVEGNKATTGIQLTASSSDVQLAGNLDLTATQTGQDSFASVLGISNDSGKMVVSGPTSLRLVTNAPFDAKGITASGKADMSFLGDVEIAVTGSASGSALYTTYRYDYSTQAGICPVISLGTDGKAVTLNSSGYGINNQGGSVSLTGQRINITGSTGVFVEGGGNENVFADVRFDGPTTINADKAIVTSIKAGEQVGASVTFAYNPTPINVPVTKESADSKVRGSVTGSSGTINKENAGSLAFYGDISNFSGVFNQKGGTTFLSEGAAGYFGKAQLAVTGGALVAPTLSFQKTGKLTLAGGTLETGTGQIFTSALNADGDMKDPGAVKLSDSNWKFDSGVIAFDDAKYNIVYAQTAAGLLGAGNVAADNVSGSGSAKEITFTGTLVELPPGDPDSFETLQKAVLDTGIDSIKLGSDIVLSKRLQGTTPVARSLAIDGNGHTISGAYPGLWFKGMDSGTVSIQNIAFDGLKTSSGDRYEGPVSFGPAIFFDMGYFADNWKSTAKLIIGDGVQFRNTESVGDGAGGAVRTAHGIVEIGNNVGFINCTGGSGGGLYSESFTTIGDNVVFEGN
;
A
#
# COMPACT_ATOMS: atom_id res chain seq x y z
N MET A 1 -38.96 29.54 -33.66
CA MET A 1 -38.44 29.83 -32.29
C MET A 1 -36.90 29.80 -32.29
N THR A 2 -36.30 30.98 -32.29
CA THR A 2 -34.84 31.14 -32.23
C THR A 2 -34.41 31.10 -30.76
N LEU A 3 -33.76 30.06 -30.37
CA LEU A 3 -33.16 29.95 -29.03
C LEU A 3 -32.06 31.02 -28.89
N SER A 4 -32.11 31.81 -27.80
CA SER A 4 -31.10 32.82 -27.55
C SER A 4 -29.73 32.21 -27.29
N ARG A 5 -28.63 32.90 -27.66
CA ARG A 5 -27.25 32.43 -27.43
C ARG A 5 -26.96 32.00 -25.97
N GLY A 6 -27.66 32.59 -25.00
CA GLY A 6 -27.57 32.22 -23.59
C GLY A 6 -28.19 30.85 -23.27
N ALA A 7 -29.30 30.50 -23.91
CA ALA A 7 -29.93 29.19 -23.74
C ALA A 7 -29.09 28.06 -24.32
N ILE A 8 -28.42 28.30 -25.44
CA ILE A 8 -27.50 27.35 -26.07
C ILE A 8 -26.24 27.20 -25.20
N GLY A 9 -25.70 28.28 -24.63
CA GLY A 9 -24.56 28.24 -23.71
C GLY A 9 -24.85 27.42 -22.45
N ASN A 10 -26.04 27.58 -21.86
CA ASN A 10 -26.46 26.79 -20.70
C ASN A 10 -26.70 25.31 -21.03
N LEU A 11 -27.23 25.02 -22.21
CA LEU A 11 -27.40 23.64 -22.67
C LEU A 11 -26.06 22.96 -22.89
N VAL A 12 -25.10 23.64 -23.52
CA VAL A 12 -23.73 23.13 -23.75
C VAL A 12 -22.98 22.94 -22.43
N ASN A 13 -23.13 23.83 -21.45
CA ASN A 13 -22.49 23.68 -20.15
C ASN A 13 -23.14 22.57 -19.30
N ARG A 14 -24.45 22.37 -19.39
CA ARG A 14 -25.12 21.20 -18.80
C ARG A 14 -24.67 19.91 -19.46
N TYR A 15 -24.57 19.89 -20.79
CA TYR A 15 -24.02 18.74 -21.53
C TYR A 15 -22.54 18.45 -21.18
N ARG A 16 -21.71 19.49 -21.05
CA ARG A 16 -20.31 19.33 -20.59
C ARG A 16 -20.22 18.86 -19.15
N ALA A 17 -21.11 19.27 -18.25
CA ALA A 17 -21.17 18.79 -16.86
C ALA A 17 -21.64 17.33 -16.79
N VAL A 18 -22.61 16.94 -17.61
CA VAL A 18 -23.03 15.54 -17.78
C VAL A 18 -21.92 14.71 -18.39
N LEU A 19 -21.25 15.20 -19.44
CA LEU A 19 -20.11 14.50 -20.05
C LEU A 19 -18.89 14.40 -19.14
N ARG A 20 -18.67 15.37 -18.21
CA ARG A 20 -17.61 15.25 -17.17
C ARG A 20 -17.96 14.22 -16.09
N LYS A 21 -19.23 14.08 -15.73
CA LYS A 21 -19.70 12.99 -14.86
C LYS A 21 -19.70 11.62 -15.59
N CYS A 22 -19.85 11.63 -16.92
CA CYS A 22 -19.89 10.43 -17.76
C CYS A 22 -18.53 10.01 -18.34
N ARG A 23 -17.41 10.58 -17.88
CA ARG A 23 -16.07 10.18 -18.38
C ARG A 23 -15.70 8.71 -18.11
N MET A 24 -16.43 8.03 -17.22
CA MET A 24 -16.36 6.58 -17.03
C MET A 24 -17.42 5.78 -17.84
N MET A 25 -18.46 6.43 -18.40
CA MET A 25 -19.50 5.77 -19.19
C MET A 25 -19.26 5.77 -20.70
N ASN A 26 -18.20 6.44 -21.18
CA ASN A 26 -18.06 6.75 -22.61
C ASN A 26 -17.56 5.61 -23.52
N VAL A 27 -17.31 4.41 -23.00
CA VAL A 27 -17.00 3.25 -23.86
C VAL A 27 -18.21 2.33 -24.02
N PHE A 28 -19.05 2.20 -23.00
CA PHE A 28 -20.29 1.38 -23.11
C PHE A 28 -21.42 2.13 -23.84
N GLY A 29 -21.53 3.45 -23.65
CA GLY A 29 -22.58 4.25 -24.30
C GLY A 29 -22.44 4.30 -25.82
N SER A 30 -21.24 4.31 -26.36
CA SER A 30 -21.03 4.33 -27.81
C SER A 30 -21.20 2.95 -28.47
N LEU A 31 -20.84 1.86 -27.77
CA LEU A 31 -21.02 0.50 -28.26
C LEU A 31 -22.48 0.00 -28.09
N ALA A 32 -23.12 0.32 -26.94
CA ALA A 32 -24.54 -0.03 -26.73
C ALA A 32 -25.47 0.81 -27.62
N VAL A 33 -25.17 2.11 -27.84
CA VAL A 33 -25.94 2.96 -28.77
C VAL A 33 -25.69 2.56 -30.21
N ALA A 34 -24.48 2.14 -30.60
CA ALA A 34 -24.23 1.61 -31.94
C ALA A 34 -24.94 0.27 -32.14
N GLY A 35 -24.94 -0.63 -31.15
CA GLY A 35 -25.68 -1.89 -31.20
C GLY A 35 -27.19 -1.70 -31.18
N MET A 36 -27.75 -0.76 -30.39
CA MET A 36 -29.17 -0.44 -30.37
C MET A 36 -29.62 0.38 -31.60
N LEU A 37 -28.78 1.22 -32.18
CA LEU A 37 -29.12 1.96 -33.43
C LEU A 37 -29.10 1.08 -34.67
N VAL A 38 -28.30 0.02 -34.69
CA VAL A 38 -28.33 -0.97 -35.75
C VAL A 38 -29.53 -1.91 -35.61
N ALA A 39 -29.92 -2.27 -34.39
CA ALA A 39 -31.10 -3.12 -34.14
C ALA A 39 -32.44 -2.39 -34.26
N GLY A 40 -32.46 -1.03 -34.22
CA GLY A 40 -33.71 -0.25 -34.16
C GLY A 40 -34.24 0.31 -35.48
N ASN A 41 -33.44 0.36 -36.56
CA ASN A 41 -33.83 1.10 -37.77
C ASN A 41 -33.50 0.44 -39.15
N ALA A 42 -32.95 -0.76 -39.17
CA ALA A 42 -32.89 -1.51 -40.42
C ALA A 42 -34.16 -2.38 -40.49
N GLY A 43 -35.13 -1.94 -41.25
CA GLY A 43 -36.15 -2.87 -41.74
C GLY A 43 -35.42 -4.03 -42.42
N PHE A 44 -35.58 -5.24 -41.91
CA PHE A 44 -34.91 -6.47 -42.38
C PHE A 44 -35.40 -6.83 -43.80
N ALA A 45 -35.18 -5.95 -44.78
CA ALA A 45 -35.44 -6.27 -46.18
C ALA A 45 -34.38 -7.28 -46.62
N GLY A 46 -34.79 -8.55 -46.74
CA GLY A 46 -33.94 -9.67 -47.13
C GLY A 46 -33.45 -10.56 -45.98
N ALA A 47 -34.03 -10.49 -44.79
CA ALA A 47 -33.75 -11.42 -43.71
C ALA A 47 -34.30 -12.83 -44.06
N GLU A 48 -33.51 -13.85 -43.73
CA GLU A 48 -33.88 -15.25 -43.90
C GLU A 48 -34.61 -15.76 -42.66
N GLU A 49 -35.84 -16.28 -42.83
CA GLU A 49 -36.56 -16.91 -41.70
C GLU A 49 -36.14 -18.38 -41.55
N LEU A 50 -35.67 -18.76 -40.36
CA LEU A 50 -35.25 -20.12 -40.04
C LEU A 50 -35.99 -20.67 -38.84
N SER A 51 -36.21 -21.97 -38.88
CA SER A 51 -36.73 -22.77 -37.74
C SER A 51 -36.28 -24.22 -37.85
N GLY A 52 -36.26 -24.94 -36.74
CA GLY A 52 -35.87 -26.36 -36.67
C GLY A 52 -34.34 -26.55 -36.78
N ASP A 53 -33.91 -27.70 -37.27
CA ASP A 53 -32.51 -28.08 -37.39
C ASP A 53 -31.86 -27.39 -38.57
N ILE A 54 -30.77 -26.67 -38.34
CA ILE A 54 -30.02 -25.95 -39.38
C ILE A 54 -28.57 -26.43 -39.44
N SER A 55 -27.97 -26.29 -40.63
CA SER A 55 -26.53 -26.59 -40.84
C SER A 55 -25.62 -25.53 -40.27
N PRO A 56 -24.35 -25.86 -39.96
CA PRO A 56 -23.34 -24.90 -39.56
C PRO A 56 -23.22 -23.69 -40.49
N ILE A 57 -23.02 -22.52 -39.89
CA ILE A 57 -22.97 -21.24 -40.62
C ILE A 57 -21.50 -20.77 -40.73
N SER A 58 -21.06 -20.51 -41.97
CA SER A 58 -19.74 -19.92 -42.19
C SER A 58 -19.83 -18.75 -43.17
N LEU A 59 -19.33 -17.57 -42.78
CA LEU A 59 -19.32 -16.36 -43.62
C LEU A 59 -17.90 -15.81 -43.71
N SER A 60 -17.51 -15.42 -44.91
CA SER A 60 -16.25 -14.76 -45.18
C SER A 60 -16.46 -13.61 -46.20
N GLY A 61 -16.54 -12.39 -45.67
CA GLY A 61 -16.77 -11.17 -46.45
C GLY A 61 -18.23 -10.91 -46.81
N ASP A 62 -19.17 -11.78 -46.50
CA ASP A 62 -20.59 -11.66 -46.79
C ASP A 62 -21.40 -11.13 -45.58
N THR A 63 -22.59 -10.61 -45.86
CA THR A 63 -23.58 -10.21 -44.85
C THR A 63 -24.78 -11.16 -44.90
N ARG A 64 -25.20 -11.62 -43.70
CA ARG A 64 -26.38 -12.48 -43.58
C ARG A 64 -27.21 -12.06 -42.37
N ASN A 65 -28.52 -11.90 -42.59
CA ASN A 65 -29.47 -11.60 -41.53
C ASN A 65 -30.43 -12.78 -41.36
N ILE A 66 -30.60 -13.27 -40.15
CA ILE A 66 -31.44 -14.43 -39.82
C ILE A 66 -32.49 -14.03 -38.77
N ILE A 67 -33.74 -14.36 -39.04
CA ILE A 67 -34.86 -14.28 -38.09
C ILE A 67 -35.28 -15.70 -37.72
N GLY A 68 -35.12 -16.04 -36.44
CA GLY A 68 -35.66 -17.28 -35.90
C GLY A 68 -37.16 -17.12 -35.64
N VAL A 69 -37.98 -17.83 -36.36
CA VAL A 69 -39.46 -17.82 -36.23
C VAL A 69 -40.01 -18.99 -35.41
N GLY A 70 -39.13 -19.82 -34.92
CA GLY A 70 -39.40 -20.97 -34.04
C GLY A 70 -38.10 -21.41 -33.37
N ASP A 71 -38.13 -22.52 -32.65
CA ASP A 71 -36.94 -23.11 -32.05
C ASP A 71 -35.92 -23.43 -33.14
N ILE A 72 -34.67 -23.04 -32.94
CA ILE A 72 -33.56 -23.35 -33.85
C ILE A 72 -32.57 -24.26 -33.15
N SER A 73 -32.20 -25.35 -33.82
CA SER A 73 -31.15 -26.27 -33.36
C SER A 73 -30.05 -26.36 -34.42
N LEU A 74 -28.82 -25.98 -34.07
CA LEU A 74 -27.64 -26.16 -34.88
C LEU A 74 -26.70 -27.13 -34.17
N ARG A 75 -26.72 -28.40 -34.59
CA ARG A 75 -25.91 -29.44 -34.00
C ARG A 75 -24.99 -30.08 -35.04
N SER A 76 -23.72 -30.20 -34.72
CA SER A 76 -22.77 -30.90 -35.56
C SER A 76 -22.55 -32.33 -35.10
N THR A 77 -22.64 -33.25 -36.05
CA THR A 77 -22.21 -34.63 -35.90
C THR A 77 -20.78 -34.86 -36.40
N GLU A 78 -20.15 -33.85 -36.98
CA GLU A 78 -18.80 -33.94 -37.54
C GLU A 78 -17.72 -33.65 -36.45
N PRO A 79 -16.91 -34.65 -36.09
CA PRO A 79 -15.89 -34.48 -35.05
C PRO A 79 -14.72 -33.57 -35.44
N ALA A 80 -14.61 -33.17 -36.71
CA ALA A 80 -13.58 -32.30 -37.26
C ALA A 80 -14.01 -30.81 -37.44
N LEU A 81 -15.27 -30.49 -37.13
CA LEU A 81 -15.79 -29.14 -37.36
C LEU A 81 -15.44 -28.21 -36.17
N ARG A 82 -14.50 -27.32 -36.38
CA ARG A 82 -13.98 -26.40 -35.34
C ARG A 82 -14.95 -25.31 -34.90
N TYR A 83 -15.72 -24.78 -35.83
CA TYR A 83 -16.65 -23.67 -35.62
C TYR A 83 -18.02 -24.00 -36.13
N LEU A 84 -19.02 -23.87 -35.30
CA LEU A 84 -20.42 -24.12 -35.69
C LEU A 84 -21.04 -22.89 -36.35
N ILE A 85 -20.75 -21.72 -35.79
CA ILE A 85 -21.00 -20.41 -36.42
C ILE A 85 -19.65 -19.74 -36.57
N ASN A 86 -19.25 -19.42 -37.79
CA ASN A 86 -17.96 -18.77 -38.11
C ASN A 86 -18.18 -17.54 -38.99
N VAL A 87 -17.70 -16.39 -38.51
CA VAL A 87 -17.73 -15.12 -39.21
C VAL A 87 -16.31 -14.58 -39.34
N SER A 88 -15.81 -14.44 -40.56
CA SER A 88 -14.44 -14.03 -40.82
C SER A 88 -14.36 -13.12 -42.05
N GLY A 89 -13.20 -12.62 -42.39
CA GLY A 89 -12.93 -11.89 -43.66
C GLY A 89 -13.82 -10.67 -43.85
N GLN A 90 -14.18 -9.90 -42.85
CA GLN A 90 -15.14 -8.79 -42.85
C GLN A 90 -16.60 -9.21 -43.01
N GLY A 91 -16.94 -10.49 -42.82
CA GLY A 91 -18.32 -10.96 -42.82
C GLY A 91 -19.16 -10.34 -41.70
N GLN A 92 -20.46 -10.23 -41.93
CA GLN A 92 -21.43 -9.72 -40.96
C GLN A 92 -22.57 -10.71 -40.83
N LEU A 93 -22.89 -11.09 -39.58
CA LEU A 93 -24.01 -12.01 -39.24
C LEU A 93 -24.85 -11.42 -38.12
N ASP A 94 -26.11 -11.20 -38.43
CA ASP A 94 -27.10 -10.80 -37.45
C ASP A 94 -28.16 -11.86 -37.29
N ILE A 95 -28.35 -12.39 -36.06
CA ILE A 95 -29.36 -13.38 -35.71
C ILE A 95 -30.30 -12.77 -34.68
N SER A 96 -31.62 -12.80 -34.97
CA SER A 96 -32.66 -12.34 -34.06
C SER A 96 -33.70 -13.43 -33.86
N MET A 97 -33.95 -13.82 -32.62
CA MET A 97 -35.00 -14.80 -32.28
C MET A 97 -36.29 -14.07 -31.97
N SER A 98 -37.39 -14.48 -32.60
CA SER A 98 -38.72 -13.92 -32.41
C SER A 98 -39.49 -14.69 -31.32
N ASN A 99 -40.40 -13.99 -30.61
CA ASN A 99 -41.42 -14.57 -29.76
C ASN A 99 -40.88 -15.47 -28.61
N GLY A 100 -39.65 -15.26 -28.14
CA GLY A 100 -39.09 -16.03 -27.03
C GLY A 100 -38.65 -17.45 -27.38
N SER A 101 -38.68 -17.83 -28.66
CA SER A 101 -38.14 -19.10 -29.13
C SER A 101 -36.64 -19.21 -28.87
N PRO A 102 -36.13 -20.34 -28.35
CA PRO A 102 -34.74 -20.54 -28.08
C PRO A 102 -33.93 -20.96 -29.31
N MET A 103 -32.63 -20.57 -29.30
CA MET A 103 -31.64 -21.14 -30.20
C MET A 103 -30.67 -22.03 -29.44
N ALA A 104 -30.42 -23.23 -29.91
CA ALA A 104 -29.43 -24.14 -29.36
C ALA A 104 -28.32 -24.38 -30.40
N VAL A 105 -27.06 -24.13 -30.02
CA VAL A 105 -25.87 -24.35 -30.85
C VAL A 105 -24.91 -25.25 -30.09
N GLY A 106 -24.49 -26.37 -30.67
CA GLY A 106 -23.58 -27.29 -29.97
C GLY A 106 -23.21 -28.53 -30.76
N ASN A 107 -22.34 -29.35 -30.17
CA ASN A 107 -22.07 -30.69 -30.66
C ASN A 107 -23.30 -31.58 -30.39
N ALA A 108 -23.53 -32.57 -31.25
CA ALA A 108 -24.48 -33.63 -30.97
C ALA A 108 -24.01 -34.47 -29.77
N ASP A 109 -24.95 -35.06 -29.04
CA ASP A 109 -24.64 -35.87 -27.86
C ASP A 109 -23.65 -37.00 -28.20
N GLY A 110 -22.62 -37.14 -27.39
CA GLY A 110 -21.55 -38.13 -27.57
C GLY A 110 -20.51 -37.79 -28.66
N ILE A 111 -20.60 -36.63 -29.32
CA ILE A 111 -19.65 -36.19 -30.29
C ILE A 111 -18.63 -35.25 -29.62
N TYR A 112 -17.38 -35.63 -29.63
CA TYR A 112 -16.25 -34.86 -29.13
C TYR A 112 -15.36 -34.48 -30.28
N LEU A 113 -14.85 -33.27 -30.31
CA LEU A 113 -13.82 -32.87 -31.24
C LEU A 113 -12.55 -33.66 -30.93
N LYS A 114 -12.07 -34.44 -31.89
CA LYS A 114 -10.86 -35.30 -31.76
C LYS A 114 -9.88 -35.00 -32.87
N ASP A 115 -8.58 -35.27 -32.55
CA ASP A 115 -7.49 -35.45 -33.52
C ASP A 115 -7.18 -34.26 -34.45
N TYR A 116 -6.99 -33.09 -33.87
CA TYR A 116 -6.26 -32.00 -34.56
C TYR A 116 -4.74 -32.21 -34.53
N SER A 117 -4.09 -32.06 -35.66
CA SER A 117 -2.63 -32.22 -35.78
C SER A 117 -1.82 -31.01 -35.27
N GLU A 118 -2.46 -29.88 -35.05
CA GLU A 118 -1.85 -28.61 -34.68
C GLU A 118 -2.24 -28.16 -33.27
N TYR A 119 -1.24 -27.78 -32.46
CA TYR A 119 -1.39 -27.45 -31.03
C TYR A 119 -1.95 -26.04 -30.77
N ASP A 120 -2.09 -25.17 -31.76
CA ASP A 120 -2.38 -23.73 -31.57
C ASP A 120 -3.77 -23.29 -32.01
N GLN A 121 -4.80 -24.13 -31.82
CA GLN A 121 -6.13 -23.86 -32.34
C GLN A 121 -7.24 -23.98 -31.31
N TYR A 122 -8.16 -23.02 -31.36
CA TYR A 122 -9.42 -23.09 -30.60
C TYR A 122 -10.55 -23.71 -31.44
N ALA A 123 -11.53 -24.25 -30.70
CA ALA A 123 -12.81 -24.62 -31.29
C ALA A 123 -13.94 -23.89 -30.56
N SER A 124 -14.97 -23.44 -31.26
CA SER A 124 -16.09 -22.74 -30.61
C SER A 124 -17.45 -22.93 -31.26
N ALA A 125 -18.51 -22.78 -30.47
CA ALA A 125 -19.87 -22.76 -30.97
C ALA A 125 -20.14 -21.49 -31.78
N PHE A 126 -19.69 -20.32 -31.34
CA PHE A 126 -19.77 -19.06 -32.13
C PHE A 126 -18.41 -18.38 -32.17
N HIS A 127 -17.89 -18.24 -33.38
CA HIS A 127 -16.58 -17.65 -33.65
C HIS A 127 -16.70 -16.41 -34.56
N VAL A 128 -15.99 -15.33 -34.19
CA VAL A 128 -15.83 -14.13 -35.02
C VAL A 128 -14.36 -13.74 -35.05
N ALA A 129 -13.78 -13.64 -36.24
CA ALA A 129 -12.37 -13.33 -36.39
C ALA A 129 -12.11 -12.34 -37.54
N GLY A 130 -11.14 -11.45 -37.31
CA GLY A 130 -10.66 -10.48 -38.27
C GLY A 130 -11.27 -9.08 -38.14
N SER A 131 -10.47 -8.07 -38.47
CA SER A 131 -10.89 -6.67 -38.43
C SER A 131 -12.08 -6.43 -39.37
N GLY A 132 -13.16 -5.87 -38.87
CA GLY A 132 -14.40 -5.61 -39.60
C GLY A 132 -15.38 -6.78 -39.62
N SER A 133 -15.04 -7.96 -39.08
CA SER A 133 -15.97 -9.06 -38.90
C SER A 133 -16.86 -8.78 -37.69
N PHE A 134 -18.17 -8.97 -37.87
CA PHE A 134 -19.17 -8.71 -36.85
C PHE A 134 -20.18 -9.83 -36.77
N GLY A 135 -20.45 -10.30 -35.56
CA GLY A 135 -21.52 -11.24 -35.26
C GLY A 135 -22.44 -10.68 -34.19
N SER A 136 -23.75 -10.82 -34.36
CA SER A 136 -24.71 -10.47 -33.34
C SER A 136 -25.75 -11.57 -33.14
N PHE A 137 -26.22 -11.69 -31.88
CA PHE A 137 -27.33 -12.52 -31.52
C PHE A 137 -28.24 -11.79 -30.54
N VAL A 138 -29.55 -11.83 -30.82
CA VAL A 138 -30.57 -11.24 -29.94
C VAL A 138 -31.66 -12.27 -29.66
N GLY A 139 -31.90 -12.58 -28.39
CA GLY A 139 -32.92 -13.52 -27.97
C GLY A 139 -32.46 -14.47 -26.85
N THR A 140 -33.10 -15.60 -26.74
CA THR A 140 -32.72 -16.69 -25.84
C THR A 140 -31.86 -17.70 -26.58
N GLY A 141 -30.60 -17.91 -26.08
CA GLY A 141 -29.70 -18.84 -26.78
C GLY A 141 -28.81 -19.64 -25.83
N THR A 142 -28.63 -20.93 -26.16
CA THR A 142 -27.65 -21.81 -25.52
C THR A 142 -26.60 -22.22 -26.53
N PHE A 143 -25.36 -21.95 -26.23
CA PHE A 143 -24.20 -22.24 -27.05
C PHE A 143 -23.27 -23.18 -26.28
N SER A 144 -23.07 -24.37 -26.74
CA SER A 144 -22.36 -25.44 -26.06
C SER A 144 -21.30 -26.07 -26.95
N MET A 145 -20.10 -26.29 -26.40
CA MET A 145 -19.03 -26.97 -27.10
C MET A 145 -18.29 -27.93 -26.18
N VAL A 146 -18.19 -29.17 -26.63
CA VAL A 146 -17.41 -30.22 -25.96
C VAL A 146 -16.27 -30.65 -26.86
N GLY A 147 -15.05 -30.70 -26.32
CA GLY A 147 -13.90 -31.09 -27.10
C GLY A 147 -12.77 -31.67 -26.27
N GLY A 148 -11.82 -32.31 -26.97
CA GLY A 148 -10.63 -32.93 -26.42
C GLY A 148 -9.54 -33.02 -27.50
N GLY A 149 -8.50 -33.78 -27.24
CA GLY A 149 -7.42 -33.96 -28.21
C GLY A 149 -6.31 -32.86 -28.11
N LYS A 150 -5.85 -32.30 -29.24
CA LYS A 150 -4.71 -31.38 -29.31
C LYS A 150 -5.11 -29.90 -29.49
N LEU A 151 -6.33 -29.52 -29.08
CA LEU A 151 -6.78 -28.15 -29.15
C LEU A 151 -6.15 -27.28 -28.04
N LEU A 152 -5.86 -26.00 -28.31
CA LEU A 152 -5.54 -25.01 -27.29
C LEU A 152 -6.68 -24.77 -26.31
N GLY A 153 -7.92 -24.82 -26.81
CA GLY A 153 -9.09 -24.67 -26.01
C GLY A 153 -10.41 -24.90 -26.74
N VAL A 154 -11.42 -25.12 -25.93
CA VAL A 154 -12.81 -25.29 -26.35
C VAL A 154 -13.61 -24.13 -25.81
N CYS A 155 -14.37 -23.41 -26.66
CA CYS A 155 -15.10 -22.21 -26.30
C CYS A 155 -16.58 -22.33 -26.66
N ALA A 156 -17.46 -21.73 -25.83
CA ALA A 156 -18.82 -21.46 -26.31
C ALA A 156 -18.79 -20.24 -27.24
N PHE A 157 -18.09 -19.19 -26.83
CA PHE A 157 -17.91 -17.95 -27.60
C PHE A 157 -16.44 -17.63 -27.75
N LEU A 158 -16.03 -17.27 -28.99
CA LEU A 158 -14.68 -16.87 -29.33
C LEU A 158 -14.67 -15.65 -30.24
N SER A 159 -13.99 -14.59 -29.81
CA SER A 159 -13.71 -13.43 -30.65
C SER A 159 -12.19 -13.21 -30.77
N GLU A 160 -11.69 -13.22 -31.99
CA GLU A 160 -10.25 -13.15 -32.28
C GLU A 160 -9.91 -12.00 -33.25
N SER A 161 -8.63 -11.58 -33.23
CA SER A 161 -8.03 -10.73 -34.26
C SER A 161 -8.88 -9.49 -34.62
N LYS A 162 -9.38 -8.75 -33.62
CA LYS A 162 -10.24 -7.57 -33.77
C LYS A 162 -11.66 -7.83 -34.29
N GLY A 163 -12.12 -9.07 -34.33
CA GLY A 163 -13.53 -9.38 -34.58
C GLY A 163 -14.40 -8.86 -33.40
N THR A 164 -15.69 -8.68 -33.65
CA THR A 164 -16.64 -8.27 -32.63
C THR A 164 -17.85 -9.18 -32.61
N LEU A 165 -18.15 -9.77 -31.42
CA LEU A 165 -19.33 -10.58 -31.18
C LEU A 165 -20.17 -9.92 -30.08
N THR A 166 -21.44 -9.64 -30.39
CA THR A 166 -22.41 -9.06 -29.47
C THR A 166 -23.57 -10.01 -29.26
N LEU A 167 -23.89 -10.28 -28.00
CA LEU A 167 -24.92 -11.21 -27.57
C LEU A 167 -25.85 -10.49 -26.61
N SER A 168 -27.16 -10.53 -26.86
CA SER A 168 -28.18 -9.84 -26.05
C SER A 168 -29.39 -10.68 -25.81
N GLY A 169 -29.88 -10.72 -24.58
CA GLY A 169 -31.02 -11.50 -24.14
C GLY A 169 -30.67 -12.47 -23.02
N ASP A 170 -31.27 -13.63 -23.00
CA ASP A 170 -30.93 -14.72 -22.07
C ASP A 170 -29.92 -15.67 -22.71
N ILE A 171 -28.64 -15.43 -22.41
CA ILE A 171 -27.54 -16.15 -23.06
C ILE A 171 -26.90 -17.14 -22.12
N THR A 172 -26.78 -18.40 -22.60
CA THR A 172 -26.02 -19.46 -21.93
C THR A 172 -24.87 -19.92 -22.80
N GLY A 173 -23.63 -19.86 -22.30
CA GLY A 173 -22.43 -20.41 -22.93
C GLY A 173 -21.83 -21.53 -22.09
N GLU A 174 -21.63 -22.70 -22.68
CA GLU A 174 -21.08 -23.87 -21.99
C GLU A 174 -19.90 -24.42 -22.79
N ALA A 175 -18.77 -24.65 -22.09
CA ALA A 175 -17.60 -25.28 -22.69
C ALA A 175 -17.10 -26.40 -21.78
N GLU A 176 -16.84 -27.59 -22.38
CA GLU A 176 -16.30 -28.71 -21.63
C GLU A 176 -15.07 -29.29 -22.32
N ALA A 177 -13.95 -29.33 -21.63
CA ALA A 177 -12.73 -29.98 -22.07
C ALA A 177 -12.64 -31.39 -21.47
N VAL A 178 -12.75 -32.41 -22.32
CA VAL A 178 -12.65 -33.82 -21.96
C VAL A 178 -11.33 -34.39 -22.48
N MET A 179 -10.52 -35.01 -21.60
CA MET A 179 -9.18 -35.44 -21.96
C MET A 179 -9.12 -36.82 -22.62
N ASN A 180 -8.22 -36.89 -23.64
CA ASN A 180 -7.60 -38.12 -24.08
C ASN A 180 -6.11 -37.88 -24.38
N GLY A 181 -5.26 -37.60 -23.36
CA GLY A 181 -3.82 -37.46 -23.59
C GLY A 181 -3.08 -36.48 -22.62
N SER A 182 -1.78 -36.44 -22.67
CA SER A 182 -0.86 -35.86 -21.68
C SER A 182 -0.58 -34.34 -21.78
N ASN A 183 -1.30 -33.58 -22.58
CA ASN A 183 -1.04 -32.14 -22.79
C ASN A 183 -2.28 -31.32 -22.37
N GLY A 184 -2.09 -30.39 -21.43
CA GLY A 184 -3.15 -29.61 -20.83
C GLY A 184 -3.92 -28.74 -21.82
N TYR A 185 -5.23 -28.95 -21.88
CA TYR A 185 -6.18 -28.14 -22.63
C TYR A 185 -6.99 -27.26 -21.68
N ALA A 186 -7.69 -26.28 -22.22
CA ALA A 186 -8.56 -25.45 -21.43
C ALA A 186 -9.96 -25.38 -21.99
N SER A 187 -10.97 -25.33 -21.12
CA SER A 187 -12.31 -24.91 -21.50
C SER A 187 -12.49 -23.42 -21.21
N PHE A 188 -13.11 -22.70 -22.12
CA PHE A 188 -13.42 -21.29 -21.99
C PHE A 188 -14.90 -21.08 -22.34
N ALA A 189 -15.76 -20.73 -21.38
CA ALA A 189 -17.13 -20.42 -21.73
C ALA A 189 -17.19 -19.17 -22.64
N ALA A 190 -16.32 -18.19 -22.40
CA ALA A 190 -16.14 -17.02 -23.25
C ALA A 190 -14.65 -16.70 -23.40
N ALA A 191 -14.17 -16.44 -24.64
CA ALA A 191 -12.79 -16.08 -24.92
C ALA A 191 -12.70 -14.90 -25.89
N ALA A 192 -11.91 -13.88 -25.53
CA ALA A 192 -11.55 -12.75 -26.37
C ALA A 192 -10.03 -12.72 -26.56
N ALA A 193 -9.56 -13.22 -27.72
CA ALA A 193 -8.15 -13.30 -28.10
C ALA A 193 -7.82 -12.22 -29.13
N GLY A 194 -7.68 -10.97 -28.69
CA GLY A 194 -7.50 -9.82 -29.56
C GLY A 194 -8.77 -9.31 -30.22
N GLY A 195 -9.95 -9.86 -29.91
CA GLY A 195 -11.27 -9.43 -30.36
C GLY A 195 -12.12 -8.85 -29.23
N ASN A 196 -13.35 -8.47 -29.56
CA ASN A 196 -14.31 -7.93 -28.62
C ASN A 196 -15.51 -8.90 -28.46
N LEU A 197 -15.88 -9.14 -27.23
CA LEU A 197 -17.03 -9.95 -26.88
C LEU A 197 -17.91 -9.16 -25.90
N VAL A 198 -19.18 -8.95 -26.27
CA VAL A 198 -20.09 -8.12 -25.46
C VAL A 198 -21.37 -8.90 -25.18
N PHE A 199 -21.72 -9.01 -23.91
CA PHE A 199 -22.97 -9.59 -23.43
C PHE A 199 -23.91 -8.50 -22.92
N GLY A 200 -25.16 -8.52 -23.37
CA GLY A 200 -26.22 -7.60 -22.97
C GLY A 200 -27.53 -8.33 -22.68
N GLY A 201 -28.54 -7.54 -22.25
CA GLY A 201 -29.87 -8.09 -21.96
C GLY A 201 -30.07 -8.40 -20.48
N ASP A 202 -30.93 -9.40 -20.18
CA ASP A 202 -31.30 -9.64 -18.78
C ASP A 202 -30.34 -10.61 -18.09
N ARG A 203 -29.94 -11.69 -18.75
CA ARG A 203 -29.11 -12.73 -18.13
C ARG A 203 -28.02 -13.25 -19.04
N THR A 204 -26.83 -13.42 -18.48
CA THR A 204 -25.71 -14.17 -19.10
C THR A 204 -25.25 -15.26 -18.14
N THR A 205 -25.18 -16.51 -18.61
CA THR A 205 -24.64 -17.64 -17.86
C THR A 205 -23.48 -18.26 -18.64
N LEU A 206 -22.30 -18.29 -18.05
CA LEU A 206 -21.07 -18.83 -18.64
C LEU A 206 -20.60 -20.02 -17.79
N ARG A 207 -20.53 -21.23 -18.36
CA ARG A 207 -20.11 -22.45 -17.68
C ARG A 207 -18.90 -23.06 -18.36
N ALA A 208 -17.80 -23.16 -17.64
CA ALA A 208 -16.63 -23.91 -18.09
C ALA A 208 -16.42 -25.14 -17.23
N LYS A 209 -16.27 -26.29 -17.86
CA LYS A 209 -15.95 -27.55 -17.18
C LYS A 209 -14.69 -28.16 -17.77
N ALA A 210 -13.86 -28.75 -16.93
CA ALA A 210 -12.74 -29.54 -17.39
C ALA A 210 -12.53 -30.77 -16.50
N SER A 211 -12.03 -31.84 -17.11
CA SER A 211 -11.59 -33.03 -16.41
C SER A 211 -10.09 -33.26 -16.65
N THR A 212 -9.51 -34.12 -15.87
CA THR A 212 -8.15 -34.67 -15.88
C THR A 212 -7.08 -33.87 -16.65
N GLY A 213 -6.27 -33.06 -15.93
CA GLY A 213 -5.11 -32.35 -16.47
C GLY A 213 -5.39 -31.07 -17.27
N ASN A 214 -6.65 -30.71 -17.46
CA ASN A 214 -7.09 -29.52 -18.19
C ASN A 214 -7.41 -28.37 -17.21
N ASN A 215 -7.46 -27.15 -17.72
CA ASN A 215 -7.92 -25.99 -16.94
C ASN A 215 -9.33 -25.59 -17.36
N ALA A 216 -10.16 -25.15 -16.40
CA ALA A 216 -11.45 -24.55 -16.68
C ALA A 216 -11.36 -23.03 -16.46
N ASN A 217 -11.81 -22.23 -17.44
CA ASN A 217 -11.89 -20.79 -17.36
C ASN A 217 -13.28 -20.32 -17.79
N GLY A 218 -14.01 -19.63 -16.93
CA GLY A 218 -15.32 -19.09 -17.26
C GLY A 218 -15.22 -18.02 -18.34
N ALA A 219 -14.38 -17.00 -18.15
CA ALA A 219 -14.07 -15.97 -19.13
C ALA A 219 -12.55 -15.81 -19.27
N PHE A 220 -12.08 -15.66 -20.51
CA PHE A 220 -10.65 -15.54 -20.83
C PHE A 220 -10.40 -14.38 -21.78
N VAL A 221 -9.42 -13.50 -21.41
CA VAL A 221 -9.03 -12.35 -22.22
C VAL A 221 -7.54 -12.35 -22.44
N LYS A 222 -7.12 -12.22 -23.70
CA LYS A 222 -5.71 -12.21 -24.09
C LYS A 222 -5.47 -11.35 -25.34
N TYR A 223 -4.24 -10.97 -25.61
CA TYR A 223 -3.80 -10.23 -26.81
C TYR A 223 -4.54 -8.90 -27.04
N GLY A 224 -4.81 -8.16 -25.97
CA GLY A 224 -5.53 -6.89 -26.05
C GLY A 224 -7.02 -7.02 -26.31
N GLY A 225 -7.59 -8.22 -26.15
CA GLY A 225 -9.00 -8.46 -26.30
C GLY A 225 -9.87 -7.79 -25.24
N MET A 226 -11.17 -7.78 -25.42
CA MET A 226 -12.13 -7.21 -24.47
C MET A 226 -13.35 -8.13 -24.26
N ILE A 227 -13.73 -8.34 -23.00
CA ILE A 227 -15.06 -8.87 -22.64
C ILE A 227 -15.84 -7.80 -21.88
N GLY A 228 -17.02 -7.45 -22.40
CA GLY A 228 -17.95 -6.52 -21.77
C GLY A 228 -19.23 -7.23 -21.32
N PHE A 229 -19.61 -7.07 -20.06
CA PHE A 229 -20.87 -7.54 -19.50
C PHE A 229 -21.78 -6.34 -19.22
N ALA A 230 -22.81 -6.19 -20.05
CA ALA A 230 -23.88 -5.22 -19.87
C ALA A 230 -25.23 -5.89 -19.50
N SER A 231 -25.24 -7.21 -19.30
CA SER A 231 -26.39 -7.93 -18.77
C SER A 231 -26.64 -7.55 -17.31
N LYS A 232 -27.92 -7.52 -16.91
CA LYS A 232 -28.30 -7.23 -15.51
C LYS A 232 -27.77 -8.28 -14.54
N SER A 233 -27.82 -9.55 -14.92
CA SER A 233 -27.30 -10.67 -14.15
C SER A 233 -26.30 -11.46 -14.98
N VAL A 234 -25.12 -11.67 -14.45
CA VAL A 234 -24.04 -12.46 -15.05
C VAL A 234 -23.60 -13.53 -14.07
N LEU A 235 -23.75 -14.78 -14.43
CA LEU A 235 -23.24 -15.92 -13.69
C LEU A 235 -22.08 -16.56 -14.45
N ILE A 236 -20.92 -16.63 -13.83
CA ILE A 236 -19.74 -17.33 -14.35
C ILE A 236 -19.44 -18.52 -13.45
N GLU A 237 -19.61 -19.73 -13.96
CA GLU A 237 -19.30 -20.98 -13.26
C GLU A 237 -18.08 -21.65 -13.90
N SER A 238 -17.07 -21.94 -13.11
CA SER A 238 -15.90 -22.69 -13.56
C SER A 238 -15.65 -23.88 -12.64
N LYS A 239 -15.62 -25.08 -13.20
CA LYS A 239 -15.49 -26.32 -12.43
C LYS A 239 -14.43 -27.24 -13.01
N ASN A 240 -13.52 -27.69 -12.15
CA ASN A 240 -12.50 -28.66 -12.50
C ASN A 240 -12.36 -29.73 -11.41
N THR A 241 -12.44 -31.01 -11.81
CA THR A 241 -12.37 -32.12 -10.86
C THR A 241 -10.93 -32.53 -10.52
N ASP A 242 -9.95 -32.19 -11.35
CA ASP A 242 -8.58 -32.73 -11.21
C ASP A 242 -7.45 -31.70 -11.33
N SER A 243 -7.73 -30.48 -11.71
CA SER A 243 -6.72 -29.44 -11.96
C SER A 243 -7.19 -28.05 -11.54
N SER A 244 -6.75 -27.01 -12.25
CA SER A 244 -7.02 -25.62 -11.92
C SER A 244 -8.33 -25.11 -12.53
N SER A 245 -9.00 -24.24 -11.78
CA SER A 245 -10.24 -23.59 -12.19
C SER A 245 -10.13 -22.09 -12.01
N VAL A 246 -10.53 -21.29 -13.01
CA VAL A 246 -10.49 -19.83 -12.98
C VAL A 246 -11.83 -19.28 -13.44
N GLY A 247 -12.42 -18.36 -12.69
CA GLY A 247 -13.65 -17.69 -13.09
C GLY A 247 -13.40 -16.72 -14.25
N ILE A 248 -12.62 -15.67 -14.01
CA ILE A 248 -12.17 -14.71 -15.04
C ILE A 248 -10.65 -14.73 -15.09
N ASN A 249 -10.09 -14.98 -16.26
CA ASN A 249 -8.66 -14.93 -16.52
C ASN A 249 -8.35 -13.80 -17.51
N CYS A 250 -7.84 -12.69 -17.02
CA CYS A 250 -7.39 -11.53 -17.79
C CYS A 250 -5.85 -11.56 -17.94
N ALA A 251 -5.38 -12.26 -18.96
CA ALA A 251 -3.95 -12.43 -19.18
C ALA A 251 -3.30 -11.22 -19.88
N ASP A 252 -4.06 -10.50 -20.70
CA ASP A 252 -3.64 -9.27 -21.40
C ASP A 252 -4.87 -8.72 -22.11
N GLY A 253 -5.48 -7.66 -21.61
CA GLY A 253 -6.66 -7.05 -22.20
C GLY A 253 -7.62 -6.48 -21.16
N THR A 254 -8.91 -6.44 -21.49
CA THR A 254 -9.89 -5.71 -20.69
C THR A 254 -11.13 -6.54 -20.38
N VAL A 255 -11.58 -6.50 -19.12
CA VAL A 255 -12.90 -6.98 -18.68
C VAL A 255 -13.68 -5.82 -18.07
N LYS A 256 -14.94 -5.62 -18.48
CA LYS A 256 -15.79 -4.54 -17.98
C LYS A 256 -17.20 -5.02 -17.69
N THR A 257 -17.82 -4.44 -16.63
CA THR A 257 -19.27 -4.58 -16.39
C THR A 257 -19.95 -3.20 -16.43
N SER A 258 -21.27 -3.21 -16.66
CA SER A 258 -22.11 -2.02 -16.45
C SER A 258 -22.39 -1.80 -14.95
N ALA A 259 -22.87 -0.60 -14.60
CA ALA A 259 -23.23 -0.27 -13.21
C ALA A 259 -24.42 -1.09 -12.66
N ASP A 260 -25.29 -1.55 -13.54
CA ASP A 260 -26.50 -2.31 -13.18
C ASP A 260 -26.25 -3.84 -13.27
N THR A 261 -25.00 -4.26 -13.44
CA THR A 261 -24.66 -5.69 -13.57
C THR A 261 -24.41 -6.30 -12.19
N ASP A 262 -25.18 -7.33 -11.85
CA ASP A 262 -24.85 -8.26 -10.76
C ASP A 262 -23.97 -9.37 -11.33
N LEU A 263 -22.70 -9.40 -10.93
CA LEU A 263 -21.72 -10.40 -11.38
C LEU A 263 -21.46 -11.43 -10.30
N ASP A 264 -21.96 -12.64 -10.53
CA ASP A 264 -21.73 -13.81 -9.69
C ASP A 264 -20.65 -14.69 -10.31
N ILE A 265 -19.61 -15.00 -9.56
CA ILE A 265 -18.54 -15.91 -9.96
C ILE A 265 -18.46 -17.08 -9.00
N VAL A 266 -18.65 -18.28 -9.51
CA VAL A 266 -18.57 -19.52 -8.74
C VAL A 266 -17.47 -20.40 -9.32
N VAL A 267 -16.44 -20.64 -8.53
CA VAL A 267 -15.30 -21.45 -8.96
C VAL A 267 -15.10 -22.64 -8.04
N GLU A 268 -15.00 -23.81 -8.62
CA GLU A 268 -14.75 -25.06 -7.89
C GLU A 268 -13.59 -25.81 -8.53
N GLY A 269 -12.56 -26.15 -7.76
CA GLY A 269 -11.38 -26.86 -8.26
C GLY A 269 -10.75 -27.80 -7.26
N ASN A 270 -10.02 -28.78 -7.75
CA ASN A 270 -9.32 -29.76 -6.92
C ASN A 270 -7.89 -29.31 -6.54
N LYS A 271 -7.22 -28.52 -7.41
CA LYS A 271 -5.88 -28.01 -7.17
C LYS A 271 -5.89 -26.48 -6.94
N ALA A 272 -5.58 -25.70 -7.95
CA ALA A 272 -5.63 -24.25 -7.85
C ALA A 272 -7.00 -23.73 -8.28
N THR A 273 -7.62 -22.92 -7.42
CA THR A 273 -8.92 -22.33 -7.67
C THR A 273 -8.80 -20.82 -7.56
N THR A 274 -9.12 -20.10 -8.65
CA THR A 274 -8.98 -18.64 -8.68
C THR A 274 -10.25 -17.99 -9.21
N GLY A 275 -10.83 -17.07 -8.48
CA GLY A 275 -12.01 -16.33 -8.93
C GLY A 275 -11.70 -15.41 -10.09
N ILE A 276 -10.86 -14.39 -9.88
CA ILE A 276 -10.41 -13.45 -10.92
C ILE A 276 -8.88 -13.42 -10.92
N GLN A 277 -8.26 -13.57 -12.09
CA GLN A 277 -6.82 -13.55 -12.27
C GLN A 277 -6.39 -12.47 -13.28
N LEU A 278 -5.44 -11.63 -12.90
CA LEU A 278 -4.76 -10.67 -13.75
C LEU A 278 -3.26 -10.99 -13.78
N THR A 279 -2.68 -11.27 -14.95
CA THR A 279 -1.30 -11.73 -15.02
C THR A 279 -0.33 -10.78 -15.73
N ALA A 280 -0.84 -9.81 -16.49
CA ALA A 280 -0.02 -8.84 -17.20
C ALA A 280 -0.27 -7.39 -16.72
N SER A 281 0.69 -6.53 -16.94
CA SER A 281 0.56 -5.09 -16.65
C SER A 281 -0.45 -4.36 -17.55
N SER A 282 -0.79 -4.95 -18.69
CA SER A 282 -1.84 -4.51 -19.62
C SER A 282 -3.23 -5.05 -19.28
N SER A 283 -3.34 -5.92 -18.26
CA SER A 283 -4.64 -6.41 -17.78
C SER A 283 -5.41 -5.30 -17.08
N ASP A 284 -6.65 -5.06 -17.49
CA ASP A 284 -7.52 -4.01 -16.97
C ASP A 284 -8.92 -4.57 -16.68
N VAL A 285 -9.30 -4.66 -15.41
CA VAL A 285 -10.60 -5.17 -14.96
C VAL A 285 -11.38 -4.03 -14.30
N GLN A 286 -12.52 -3.66 -14.88
CA GLN A 286 -13.38 -2.56 -14.43
C GLN A 286 -14.80 -3.09 -14.19
N LEU A 287 -15.12 -3.38 -12.93
CA LEU A 287 -16.42 -3.87 -12.51
C LEU A 287 -17.23 -2.72 -11.88
N ALA A 288 -18.20 -2.21 -12.62
CA ALA A 288 -18.97 -1.06 -12.19
C ALA A 288 -20.14 -1.43 -11.27
N GLY A 289 -20.68 -2.65 -11.42
CA GLY A 289 -21.78 -3.19 -10.61
C GLY A 289 -21.30 -4.02 -9.42
N ASN A 290 -22.20 -4.86 -8.91
CA ASN A 290 -21.91 -5.74 -7.77
C ASN A 290 -21.01 -6.91 -8.17
N LEU A 291 -20.13 -7.32 -7.26
CA LEU A 291 -19.31 -8.54 -7.41
C LEU A 291 -19.58 -9.49 -6.25
N ASP A 292 -20.13 -10.64 -6.54
CA ASP A 292 -20.19 -11.78 -5.62
C ASP A 292 -19.32 -12.93 -6.15
N LEU A 293 -18.35 -13.38 -5.34
CA LEU A 293 -17.42 -14.40 -5.74
C LEU A 293 -17.30 -15.48 -4.69
N THR A 294 -17.61 -16.71 -5.09
CA THR A 294 -17.38 -17.89 -4.27
C THR A 294 -16.32 -18.77 -4.93
N ALA A 295 -15.24 -19.06 -4.20
CA ALA A 295 -14.20 -19.99 -4.63
C ALA A 295 -14.05 -21.13 -3.63
N THR A 296 -14.21 -22.37 -4.12
CA THR A 296 -14.13 -23.56 -3.30
C THR A 296 -13.08 -24.53 -3.83
N GLN A 297 -12.14 -24.88 -2.97
CA GLN A 297 -11.16 -25.91 -3.25
C GLN A 297 -11.57 -27.21 -2.53
N THR A 298 -11.70 -28.29 -3.28
CA THR A 298 -12.24 -29.57 -2.80
C THR A 298 -11.16 -30.62 -2.56
N GLY A 299 -9.99 -30.49 -3.17
CA GLY A 299 -8.88 -31.44 -3.05
C GLY A 299 -8.08 -31.27 -1.77
N GLN A 300 -7.24 -32.27 -1.50
CA GLN A 300 -6.32 -32.31 -0.34
C GLN A 300 -4.85 -32.31 -0.78
N ASP A 301 -4.55 -31.91 -2.01
CA ASP A 301 -3.20 -31.87 -2.54
C ASP A 301 -2.38 -30.80 -1.82
N SER A 302 -1.12 -31.12 -1.50
CA SER A 302 -0.20 -30.20 -0.82
C SER A 302 0.14 -28.90 -1.57
N PHE A 303 -0.18 -28.84 -2.86
CA PHE A 303 0.01 -27.66 -3.72
C PHE A 303 -1.32 -26.93 -4.05
N ALA A 304 -2.41 -27.34 -3.42
CA ALA A 304 -3.71 -26.73 -3.66
C ALA A 304 -3.77 -25.30 -3.07
N SER A 305 -4.36 -24.38 -3.81
CA SER A 305 -4.55 -23.00 -3.38
C SER A 305 -5.93 -22.47 -3.77
N VAL A 306 -6.49 -21.60 -2.93
CA VAL A 306 -7.72 -20.86 -3.24
C VAL A 306 -7.43 -19.38 -3.24
N LEU A 307 -7.65 -18.74 -4.39
CA LEU A 307 -7.48 -17.31 -4.56
C LEU A 307 -8.83 -16.69 -5.00
N GLY A 308 -9.32 -15.71 -4.26
CA GLY A 308 -10.47 -14.95 -4.71
C GLY A 308 -10.12 -14.09 -5.91
N ILE A 309 -9.24 -13.11 -5.69
CA ILE A 309 -8.69 -12.24 -6.73
C ILE A 309 -7.17 -12.31 -6.66
N SER A 310 -6.53 -12.59 -7.79
CA SER A 310 -5.07 -12.61 -7.94
C SER A 310 -4.64 -11.58 -8.99
N ASN A 311 -3.83 -10.62 -8.59
CA ASN A 311 -3.31 -9.59 -9.47
C ASN A 311 -1.79 -9.47 -9.34
N ASP A 312 -1.07 -9.84 -10.39
CA ASP A 312 0.39 -9.79 -10.40
C ASP A 312 0.96 -8.44 -10.88
N SER A 313 0.22 -7.69 -11.69
CA SER A 313 0.73 -6.42 -12.21
C SER A 313 -0.35 -5.55 -12.88
N GLY A 314 -1.58 -6.02 -13.02
CA GLY A 314 -2.66 -5.37 -13.74
C GLY A 314 -3.37 -4.30 -12.91
N LYS A 315 -4.35 -3.66 -13.53
CA LYS A 315 -5.24 -2.70 -12.88
C LYS A 315 -6.63 -3.31 -12.66
N MET A 316 -7.18 -3.10 -11.46
CA MET A 316 -8.55 -3.53 -11.14
C MET A 316 -9.30 -2.44 -10.38
N VAL A 317 -10.52 -2.14 -10.83
CA VAL A 317 -11.44 -1.24 -10.14
C VAL A 317 -12.79 -1.91 -10.00
N VAL A 318 -13.29 -2.01 -8.77
CA VAL A 318 -14.65 -2.46 -8.47
C VAL A 318 -15.41 -1.31 -7.83
N SER A 319 -16.46 -0.82 -8.48
CA SER A 319 -17.20 0.36 -8.00
C SER A 319 -18.40 0.00 -7.12
N GLY A 320 -19.00 -1.16 -7.34
CA GLY A 320 -20.11 -1.67 -6.54
C GLY A 320 -19.67 -2.44 -5.30
N PRO A 321 -20.62 -2.94 -4.51
CA PRO A 321 -20.35 -3.85 -3.42
C PRO A 321 -19.57 -5.09 -3.86
N THR A 322 -18.67 -5.56 -3.01
CA THR A 322 -17.83 -6.72 -3.26
C THR A 322 -17.96 -7.73 -2.12
N SER A 323 -18.31 -8.96 -2.44
CA SER A 323 -18.38 -10.10 -1.54
C SER A 323 -17.48 -11.23 -2.05
N LEU A 324 -16.48 -11.61 -1.28
CA LEU A 324 -15.58 -12.72 -1.60
C LEU A 324 -15.70 -13.78 -0.52
N ARG A 325 -16.11 -14.99 -0.90
CA ARG A 325 -16.20 -16.15 -0.02
C ARG A 325 -15.30 -17.27 -0.49
N LEU A 326 -14.28 -17.59 0.29
CA LEU A 326 -13.33 -18.64 0.00
C LEU A 326 -13.45 -19.77 1.02
N VAL A 327 -13.52 -20.98 0.51
CA VAL A 327 -13.60 -22.20 1.32
C VAL A 327 -12.54 -23.19 0.85
N THR A 328 -11.71 -23.65 1.77
CA THR A 328 -10.73 -24.71 1.48
C THR A 328 -10.83 -25.84 2.49
N ASN A 329 -10.67 -27.06 2.03
CA ASN A 329 -10.56 -28.26 2.85
C ASN A 329 -9.10 -28.65 3.12
N ALA A 330 -8.15 -27.97 2.48
CA ALA A 330 -6.72 -28.21 2.64
C ALA A 330 -6.09 -27.22 3.64
N PRO A 331 -5.04 -27.62 4.38
CA PRO A 331 -4.35 -26.74 5.33
C PRO A 331 -3.54 -25.61 4.66
N PHE A 332 -3.58 -25.51 3.33
CA PHE A 332 -2.73 -24.64 2.52
C PHE A 332 -3.40 -23.33 2.09
N ASP A 333 -2.66 -22.52 1.38
CA ASP A 333 -2.90 -21.14 1.00
C ASP A 333 -4.33 -20.81 0.52
N ALA A 334 -5.06 -20.07 1.32
CA ALA A 334 -6.32 -19.45 0.92
C ALA A 334 -6.18 -17.93 1.03
N LYS A 335 -6.37 -17.19 -0.05
CA LYS A 335 -6.19 -15.73 -0.08
C LYS A 335 -7.37 -15.06 -0.76
N GLY A 336 -8.08 -14.18 -0.05
CA GLY A 336 -9.20 -13.41 -0.59
C GLY A 336 -8.76 -12.53 -1.75
N ILE A 337 -7.86 -11.59 -1.48
CA ILE A 337 -7.19 -10.78 -2.48
C ILE A 337 -5.69 -11.01 -2.37
N THR A 338 -5.05 -11.29 -3.49
CA THR A 338 -3.60 -11.37 -3.62
C THR A 338 -3.11 -10.32 -4.61
N ALA A 339 -2.11 -9.55 -4.23
CA ALA A 339 -1.51 -8.56 -5.11
C ALA A 339 0.02 -8.59 -5.04
N SER A 340 0.66 -8.49 -6.20
CA SER A 340 2.12 -8.43 -6.30
C SER A 340 2.57 -7.47 -7.41
N GLY A 341 3.83 -7.10 -7.43
CA GLY A 341 4.41 -6.28 -8.50
C GLY A 341 3.70 -4.92 -8.67
N LYS A 342 3.34 -4.56 -9.88
CA LYS A 342 2.69 -3.27 -10.21
C LYS A 342 1.16 -3.31 -10.06
N ALA A 343 0.61 -4.28 -9.34
CA ALA A 343 -0.83 -4.38 -9.16
C ALA A 343 -1.40 -3.09 -8.53
N ASP A 344 -2.45 -2.56 -9.16
CA ASP A 344 -3.20 -1.39 -8.70
C ASP A 344 -4.67 -1.79 -8.58
N MET A 345 -5.18 -1.81 -7.35
CA MET A 345 -6.52 -2.32 -7.08
C MET A 345 -7.32 -1.34 -6.22
N SER A 346 -8.54 -1.04 -6.63
CA SER A 346 -9.46 -0.16 -5.92
C SER A 346 -10.86 -0.76 -5.83
N PHE A 347 -11.38 -0.89 -4.62
CA PHE A 347 -12.73 -1.33 -4.33
C PHE A 347 -13.49 -0.18 -3.66
N LEU A 348 -14.44 0.41 -4.37
CA LEU A 348 -15.09 1.67 -3.96
C LEU A 348 -16.40 1.47 -3.20
N GLY A 349 -16.99 0.28 -3.27
CA GLY A 349 -18.20 -0.10 -2.56
C GLY A 349 -17.96 -0.66 -1.15
N ASP A 350 -19.00 -1.26 -0.58
CA ASP A 350 -18.83 -2.10 0.60
C ASP A 350 -17.98 -3.33 0.23
N VAL A 351 -17.09 -3.75 1.12
CA VAL A 351 -16.19 -4.88 0.89
C VAL A 351 -16.35 -5.91 2.00
N GLU A 352 -16.68 -7.13 1.63
CA GLU A 352 -16.71 -8.27 2.54
C GLU A 352 -15.84 -9.40 1.99
N ILE A 353 -14.85 -9.83 2.76
CA ILE A 353 -13.97 -10.95 2.41
C ILE A 353 -13.98 -11.97 3.53
N ALA A 354 -14.38 -13.19 3.22
CA ALA A 354 -14.40 -14.31 4.15
C ALA A 354 -13.55 -15.47 3.63
N VAL A 355 -12.52 -15.85 4.39
CA VAL A 355 -11.61 -16.97 4.09
C VAL A 355 -11.69 -17.99 5.22
N THR A 356 -12.11 -19.21 4.89
CA THR A 356 -12.33 -20.29 5.86
C THR A 356 -11.57 -21.56 5.50
N GLY A 357 -11.19 -22.34 6.52
CA GLY A 357 -10.58 -23.67 6.36
C GLY A 357 -9.05 -23.70 6.33
N SER A 358 -8.36 -22.55 6.28
CA SER A 358 -6.88 -22.49 6.27
C SER A 358 -6.33 -21.67 7.44
N ALA A 359 -5.50 -22.26 8.28
CA ALA A 359 -4.82 -21.54 9.37
C ALA A 359 -3.79 -20.53 8.87
N SER A 360 -3.25 -20.70 7.66
CA SER A 360 -2.36 -19.76 6.96
C SER A 360 -3.10 -18.82 6.00
N GLY A 361 -4.43 -18.93 5.89
CA GLY A 361 -5.25 -18.12 4.99
C GLY A 361 -5.19 -16.63 5.31
N SER A 362 -5.38 -15.79 4.29
CA SER A 362 -5.39 -14.33 4.43
C SER A 362 -6.61 -13.75 3.71
N ALA A 363 -7.35 -12.84 4.34
CA ALA A 363 -8.37 -12.10 3.61
C ALA A 363 -7.71 -11.17 2.57
N LEU A 364 -6.62 -10.52 2.93
CA LEU A 364 -5.79 -9.72 2.04
C LEU A 364 -4.31 -10.13 2.17
N TYR A 365 -3.67 -10.41 1.04
CA TYR A 365 -2.25 -10.72 0.96
C TYR A 365 -1.57 -9.84 -0.07
N THR A 366 -0.48 -9.20 0.31
CA THR A 366 0.36 -8.42 -0.61
C THR A 366 1.82 -8.82 -0.49
N THR A 367 2.51 -8.80 -1.60
CA THR A 367 3.94 -9.06 -1.65
C THR A 367 4.60 -8.25 -2.76
N TYR A 368 5.87 -7.93 -2.59
CA TYR A 368 6.63 -7.26 -3.64
C TYR A 368 7.11 -8.25 -4.71
N ARG A 369 7.47 -7.72 -5.86
CA ARG A 369 8.18 -8.43 -6.91
C ARG A 369 9.50 -7.74 -7.21
N TYR A 370 10.58 -8.48 -7.25
CA TYR A 370 11.88 -7.93 -7.60
C TYR A 370 12.01 -7.67 -9.09
N ASP A 371 12.42 -6.47 -9.45
CA ASP A 371 12.74 -6.11 -10.83
C ASP A 371 14.25 -6.10 -11.04
N TYR A 372 14.75 -7.11 -11.71
CA TYR A 372 16.18 -7.26 -11.99
C TYR A 372 16.76 -6.15 -12.85
N SER A 373 15.94 -5.43 -13.62
CA SER A 373 16.39 -4.33 -14.48
C SER A 373 16.66 -3.05 -13.71
N THR A 374 15.85 -2.77 -12.69
CA THR A 374 15.97 -1.59 -11.82
C THR A 374 16.64 -1.87 -10.49
N GLN A 375 16.91 -3.14 -10.18
CA GLN A 375 17.39 -3.61 -8.88
C GLN A 375 16.55 -3.09 -7.71
N ALA A 376 15.22 -3.03 -7.86
CA ALA A 376 14.29 -2.51 -6.88
C ALA A 376 13.08 -3.44 -6.68
N GLY A 377 12.55 -3.45 -5.49
CA GLY A 377 11.26 -4.09 -5.20
C GLY A 377 10.11 -3.25 -5.77
N ILE A 378 9.26 -3.87 -6.55
CA ILE A 378 8.03 -3.26 -7.03
C ILE A 378 6.90 -3.72 -6.14
N CYS A 379 6.17 -2.78 -5.56
CA CYS A 379 5.13 -3.01 -4.57
C CYS A 379 3.74 -2.69 -5.11
N PRO A 380 2.72 -3.51 -4.78
CA PRO A 380 1.34 -3.26 -5.15
C PRO A 380 0.71 -2.13 -4.32
N VAL A 381 -0.37 -1.56 -4.87
CA VAL A 381 -1.22 -0.58 -4.20
C VAL A 381 -2.65 -1.11 -4.15
N ILE A 382 -3.24 -1.17 -2.96
CA ILE A 382 -4.60 -1.62 -2.75
C ILE A 382 -5.38 -0.60 -1.93
N SER A 383 -6.58 -0.25 -2.41
CA SER A 383 -7.52 0.60 -1.70
C SER A 383 -8.86 -0.12 -1.53
N LEU A 384 -9.32 -0.28 -0.29
CA LEU A 384 -10.58 -0.94 0.05
C LEU A 384 -11.55 0.06 0.69
N GLY A 385 -12.76 0.16 0.11
CA GLY A 385 -13.82 1.02 0.58
C GLY A 385 -13.62 2.50 0.27
N THR A 386 -14.62 3.28 0.59
CA THR A 386 -14.65 4.75 0.54
C THR A 386 -15.48 5.27 1.70
N ASP A 387 -15.52 6.58 1.90
CA ASP A 387 -16.36 7.21 2.92
C ASP A 387 -17.80 6.73 2.83
N GLY A 388 -18.40 6.41 3.98
CA GLY A 388 -19.76 5.88 4.08
C GLY A 388 -19.93 4.38 3.74
N LYS A 389 -18.86 3.67 3.42
CA LYS A 389 -18.86 2.23 3.12
C LYS A 389 -18.29 1.41 4.26
N ALA A 390 -18.60 0.11 4.28
CA ALA A 390 -18.07 -0.84 5.25
C ALA A 390 -17.00 -1.73 4.61
N VAL A 391 -15.95 -2.02 5.37
CA VAL A 391 -14.92 -3.00 4.99
C VAL A 391 -14.85 -4.07 6.07
N THR A 392 -15.07 -5.33 5.69
CA THR A 392 -15.03 -6.48 6.59
C THR A 392 -14.08 -7.54 6.04
N LEU A 393 -13.03 -7.84 6.77
CA LEU A 393 -12.03 -8.83 6.43
C LEU A 393 -12.02 -9.93 7.48
N ASN A 394 -12.49 -11.10 7.13
CA ASN A 394 -12.56 -12.27 8.00
C ASN A 394 -11.67 -13.39 7.45
N SER A 395 -10.79 -13.91 8.28
CA SER A 395 -9.96 -15.07 7.90
C SER A 395 -9.72 -15.96 9.09
N SER A 396 -9.59 -17.25 8.89
CA SER A 396 -9.12 -18.18 9.92
C SER A 396 -7.62 -17.97 10.26
N GLY A 397 -6.85 -17.38 9.36
CA GLY A 397 -5.44 -17.03 9.54
C GLY A 397 -5.23 -15.51 9.73
N TYR A 398 -4.87 -14.83 8.66
CA TYR A 398 -4.56 -13.39 8.67
C TYR A 398 -5.72 -12.57 8.11
N GLY A 399 -6.14 -11.52 8.83
CA GLY A 399 -7.02 -10.50 8.24
C GLY A 399 -6.29 -9.76 7.11
N ILE A 400 -5.13 -9.19 7.42
CA ILE A 400 -4.20 -8.60 6.44
C ILE A 400 -2.81 -9.21 6.65
N ASN A 401 -2.20 -9.68 5.57
CA ASN A 401 -0.80 -10.12 5.52
C ASN A 401 -0.08 -9.31 4.44
N ASN A 402 0.57 -8.23 4.85
CA ASN A 402 1.30 -7.32 3.97
C ASN A 402 2.81 -7.56 4.07
N GLN A 403 3.39 -8.20 3.05
CA GLN A 403 4.82 -8.46 2.91
C GLN A 403 5.47 -7.56 1.84
N GLY A 404 4.90 -6.42 1.58
CA GLY A 404 5.33 -5.40 0.65
C GLY A 404 4.17 -4.79 -0.09
N GLY A 405 4.07 -3.47 -0.07
CA GLY A 405 3.03 -2.69 -0.72
C GLY A 405 2.28 -1.77 0.21
N SER A 406 1.43 -0.98 -0.40
CA SER A 406 0.59 0.00 0.30
C SER A 406 -0.86 -0.45 0.30
N VAL A 407 -1.43 -0.61 1.48
CA VAL A 407 -2.81 -1.02 1.70
C VAL A 407 -3.54 0.08 2.46
N SER A 408 -4.57 0.66 1.87
CA SER A 408 -5.43 1.63 2.52
C SER A 408 -6.86 1.12 2.65
N LEU A 409 -7.44 1.30 3.84
CA LEU A 409 -8.82 0.98 4.13
C LEU A 409 -9.54 2.26 4.56
N THR A 410 -10.58 2.62 3.81
CA THR A 410 -11.39 3.81 4.07
C THR A 410 -12.84 3.39 4.28
N GLY A 411 -13.52 3.92 5.30
CA GLY A 411 -14.92 3.57 5.48
C GLY A 411 -15.54 4.09 6.76
N GLN A 412 -16.86 3.98 6.84
CA GLN A 412 -17.60 4.29 8.08
C GLN A 412 -17.43 3.20 9.15
N ARG A 413 -16.96 2.00 8.77
CA ARG A 413 -16.69 0.87 9.66
C ARG A 413 -15.73 -0.10 8.99
N ILE A 414 -14.62 -0.36 9.65
CA ILE A 414 -13.61 -1.33 9.22
C ILE A 414 -13.52 -2.43 10.28
N ASN A 415 -13.80 -3.67 9.91
CA ASN A 415 -13.73 -4.83 10.80
C ASN A 415 -12.71 -5.84 10.27
N ILE A 416 -11.80 -6.25 11.11
CA ILE A 416 -10.78 -7.26 10.77
C ILE A 416 -10.78 -8.34 11.83
N THR A 417 -10.93 -9.60 11.39
CA THR A 417 -10.84 -10.77 12.28
C THR A 417 -9.89 -11.82 11.71
N GLY A 418 -9.25 -12.55 12.60
CA GLY A 418 -8.33 -13.62 12.24
C GLY A 418 -7.59 -14.17 13.47
N SER A 419 -6.77 -15.19 13.32
CA SER A 419 -5.78 -15.53 14.35
C SER A 419 -4.73 -14.41 14.48
N THR A 420 -4.36 -13.80 13.33
CA THR A 420 -3.59 -12.55 13.25
C THR A 420 -4.43 -11.50 12.50
N GLY A 421 -4.69 -10.36 13.14
CA GLY A 421 -5.47 -9.28 12.52
C GLY A 421 -4.71 -8.63 11.38
N VAL A 422 -3.57 -8.02 11.68
CA VAL A 422 -2.71 -7.32 10.72
C VAL A 422 -1.27 -7.76 10.92
N PHE A 423 -0.70 -8.35 9.89
CA PHE A 423 0.72 -8.65 9.81
C PHE A 423 1.36 -7.75 8.75
N VAL A 424 2.44 -7.06 9.12
CA VAL A 424 3.19 -6.17 8.22
C VAL A 424 4.67 -6.50 8.30
N GLU A 425 5.26 -6.91 7.20
CA GLU A 425 6.69 -7.20 7.11
C GLU A 425 7.33 -6.35 6.01
N GLY A 426 8.17 -5.41 6.41
CA GLY A 426 9.02 -4.62 5.52
C GLY A 426 10.42 -5.20 5.41
N GLY A 427 11.14 -4.77 4.38
CA GLY A 427 12.53 -5.13 4.22
C GLY A 427 12.76 -6.19 3.14
N GLY A 428 13.97 -6.35 2.76
CA GLY A 428 14.54 -7.06 1.63
C GLY A 428 15.61 -6.15 1.08
N ASN A 429 16.66 -6.64 0.47
CA ASN A 429 17.77 -5.85 -0.09
C ASN A 429 17.35 -4.70 -1.05
N GLU A 430 16.07 -4.27 -1.04
CA GLU A 430 15.45 -3.65 -2.20
C GLU A 430 14.47 -2.51 -1.89
N ASN A 431 14.57 -1.89 -0.72
CA ASN A 431 13.72 -0.77 -0.33
C ASN A 431 12.19 -1.09 -0.37
N VAL A 432 11.81 -2.27 0.08
CA VAL A 432 10.41 -2.70 0.10
C VAL A 432 9.68 -2.11 1.31
N PHE A 433 8.73 -1.22 1.06
CA PHE A 433 7.80 -0.73 2.08
C PHE A 433 6.61 -1.65 2.24
N ALA A 434 6.15 -1.81 3.46
CA ALA A 434 4.90 -2.45 3.78
C ALA A 434 4.08 -1.54 4.69
N ASP A 435 3.02 -0.96 4.15
CA ASP A 435 2.14 -0.04 4.87
C ASP A 435 0.72 -0.54 4.92
N VAL A 436 0.08 -0.38 6.08
CA VAL A 436 -1.36 -0.53 6.24
C VAL A 436 -1.92 0.74 6.89
N ARG A 437 -2.86 1.40 6.21
CA ARG A 437 -3.48 2.64 6.66
C ARG A 437 -4.99 2.49 6.83
N PHE A 438 -5.50 2.94 7.95
CA PHE A 438 -6.91 2.96 8.29
C PHE A 438 -7.43 4.39 8.35
N ASP A 439 -8.26 4.77 7.39
CA ASP A 439 -8.91 6.09 7.31
C ASP A 439 -10.40 6.03 7.73
N GLY A 440 -10.75 5.11 8.62
CA GLY A 440 -12.08 4.95 9.20
C GLY A 440 -12.05 4.32 10.60
N PRO A 441 -13.19 4.31 11.32
CA PRO A 441 -13.31 3.61 12.58
C PRO A 441 -13.01 2.13 12.40
N THR A 442 -11.98 1.64 13.09
CA THR A 442 -11.41 0.31 12.85
C THR A 442 -11.53 -0.58 14.07
N THR A 443 -12.06 -1.78 13.91
CA THR A 443 -12.03 -2.83 14.92
C THR A 443 -11.17 -4.00 14.42
N ILE A 444 -10.09 -4.28 15.13
CA ILE A 444 -9.27 -5.48 14.93
C ILE A 444 -9.55 -6.42 16.10
N ASN A 445 -10.01 -7.63 15.79
CA ASN A 445 -10.32 -8.65 16.78
C ASN A 445 -9.59 -9.95 16.40
N ALA A 446 -8.49 -10.23 17.08
CA ALA A 446 -7.60 -11.34 16.75
C ALA A 446 -6.76 -11.71 17.99
N ASP A 447 -6.21 -12.92 18.04
CA ASP A 447 -5.28 -13.31 19.11
C ASP A 447 -4.01 -12.44 19.06
N LYS A 448 -3.47 -12.25 17.84
CA LYS A 448 -2.42 -11.28 17.55
C LYS A 448 -3.03 -10.17 16.70
N ALA A 449 -3.41 -9.06 17.32
CA ALA A 449 -4.11 -8.00 16.60
C ALA A 449 -3.20 -7.29 15.58
N ILE A 450 -1.97 -6.97 15.96
CA ILE A 450 -0.97 -6.35 15.09
C ILE A 450 0.38 -7.04 15.31
N VAL A 451 1.01 -7.40 14.21
CA VAL A 451 2.37 -7.94 14.18
C VAL A 451 3.18 -7.16 13.15
N THR A 452 4.27 -6.52 13.59
CA THR A 452 5.18 -5.82 12.68
C THR A 452 6.55 -6.49 12.69
N SER A 453 7.19 -6.57 11.54
CA SER A 453 8.52 -7.15 11.36
C SER A 453 9.29 -6.38 10.29
N ILE A 454 10.59 -6.23 10.50
CA ILE A 454 11.54 -5.80 9.46
C ILE A 454 12.58 -6.90 9.35
N LYS A 455 12.87 -7.36 8.16
CA LYS A 455 13.89 -8.41 7.95
C LYS A 455 15.25 -7.95 8.42
N ALA A 456 16.00 -8.83 9.06
CA ALA A 456 17.28 -8.50 9.67
C ALA A 456 18.26 -7.91 8.65
N GLY A 457 18.94 -6.84 9.01
CA GLY A 457 19.92 -6.14 8.17
C GLY A 457 19.37 -5.01 7.32
N GLU A 458 18.10 -4.62 7.47
CA GLU A 458 17.43 -3.66 6.60
C GLU A 458 16.76 -2.50 7.33
N GLN A 459 16.73 -1.34 6.67
CA GLN A 459 16.21 -0.09 7.25
C GLN A 459 14.84 0.34 6.72
N VAL A 460 14.19 -0.48 5.89
CA VAL A 460 12.94 -0.06 5.22
C VAL A 460 11.71 -0.51 5.98
N GLY A 461 10.75 0.41 6.15
CA GLY A 461 9.73 0.38 7.15
C GLY A 461 8.59 -0.61 6.94
N ALA A 462 8.17 -1.24 8.04
CA ALA A 462 6.84 -1.79 8.21
C ALA A 462 6.01 -0.80 9.02
N SER A 463 4.84 -0.38 8.53
CA SER A 463 4.01 0.57 9.26
C SER A 463 2.52 0.21 9.29
N VAL A 464 1.88 0.54 10.42
CA VAL A 464 0.43 0.50 10.60
C VAL A 464 -0.03 1.87 11.06
N THR A 465 -0.90 2.53 10.31
CA THR A 465 -1.34 3.90 10.59
C THR A 465 -2.84 3.96 10.82
N PHE A 466 -3.26 4.49 11.97
CA PHE A 466 -4.65 4.82 12.29
C PHE A 466 -4.84 6.32 12.07
N ALA A 467 -5.50 6.69 11.00
CA ALA A 467 -5.60 8.07 10.51
C ALA A 467 -7.03 8.60 10.40
N TYR A 468 -7.99 7.93 11.03
CA TYR A 468 -9.38 8.39 11.04
C TYR A 468 -9.50 9.81 11.59
N ASN A 469 -10.28 10.63 10.89
CA ASN A 469 -10.54 12.02 11.26
C ASN A 469 -12.05 12.23 11.38
N PRO A 470 -12.65 11.97 12.56
CA PRO A 470 -14.07 12.15 12.77
C PRO A 470 -14.48 13.62 12.69
N THR A 471 -15.74 13.88 12.40
CA THR A 471 -16.34 15.19 12.66
C THR A 471 -16.27 15.45 14.16
N PRO A 472 -15.76 16.60 14.61
CA PRO A 472 -15.62 16.91 16.03
C PRO A 472 -16.95 16.80 16.77
N ILE A 473 -16.99 15.98 17.81
CA ILE A 473 -18.11 15.87 18.74
C ILE A 473 -17.63 16.37 20.11
N ASN A 474 -18.34 17.31 20.70
CA ASN A 474 -18.03 17.86 22.03
C ASN A 474 -18.42 16.90 23.18
N VAL A 475 -18.10 15.63 23.07
CA VAL A 475 -18.34 14.62 24.10
C VAL A 475 -16.98 14.04 24.48
N PRO A 476 -16.67 13.93 25.80
CA PRO A 476 -15.45 13.27 26.22
C PRO A 476 -15.38 11.84 25.68
N VAL A 477 -14.29 11.51 24.99
CA VAL A 477 -14.06 10.18 24.46
C VAL A 477 -13.51 9.31 25.58
N THR A 478 -14.11 8.13 25.79
CA THR A 478 -13.61 7.11 26.68
C THR A 478 -12.99 5.95 25.89
N LYS A 479 -12.32 5.05 26.57
CA LYS A 479 -11.77 3.83 25.96
C LYS A 479 -12.86 3.00 25.26
N GLU A 480 -14.02 2.88 25.89
CA GLU A 480 -15.17 2.10 25.37
C GLU A 480 -15.82 2.78 24.17
N SER A 481 -15.84 4.11 24.15
CA SER A 481 -16.38 4.91 23.05
C SER A 481 -15.37 5.22 21.95
N ALA A 482 -14.11 4.74 22.07
CA ALA A 482 -13.08 4.98 21.07
C ALA A 482 -13.52 4.54 19.66
N ASP A 483 -13.20 5.35 18.65
CA ASP A 483 -13.53 5.10 17.25
C ASP A 483 -12.90 3.81 16.73
N SER A 484 -11.64 3.59 17.07
CA SER A 484 -10.89 2.39 16.67
C SER A 484 -10.53 1.55 17.89
N LYS A 485 -10.63 0.22 17.75
CA LYS A 485 -10.41 -0.75 18.81
C LYS A 485 -9.53 -1.89 18.36
N VAL A 486 -8.42 -2.09 19.06
CA VAL A 486 -7.47 -3.18 18.81
C VAL A 486 -7.61 -4.19 19.96
N ARG A 487 -8.20 -5.35 19.66
CA ARG A 487 -8.44 -6.44 20.60
C ARG A 487 -7.52 -7.61 20.26
N GLY A 488 -6.61 -7.92 21.15
CA GLY A 488 -5.54 -8.91 20.99
C GLY A 488 -4.17 -8.31 21.15
N SER A 489 -3.14 -9.15 21.19
CA SER A 489 -1.77 -8.71 21.43
C SER A 489 -1.19 -7.92 20.26
N VAL A 490 -0.32 -6.97 20.59
CA VAL A 490 0.52 -6.25 19.63
C VAL A 490 1.96 -6.70 19.83
N THR A 491 2.57 -7.25 18.81
CA THR A 491 3.91 -7.82 18.87
C THR A 491 4.75 -7.37 17.69
N GLY A 492 6.06 -7.47 17.80
CA GLY A 492 7.00 -7.18 16.70
C GLY A 492 8.33 -6.71 17.23
N SER A 493 9.40 -7.16 16.56
CA SER A 493 10.78 -6.77 16.91
C SER A 493 11.16 -5.39 16.38
N SER A 494 10.38 -4.86 15.44
CA SER A 494 10.64 -3.61 14.70
C SER A 494 9.36 -3.16 13.99
N GLY A 495 9.44 -2.01 13.30
CA GLY A 495 8.29 -1.43 12.60
C GLY A 495 7.65 -0.29 13.38
N THR A 496 6.65 0.35 12.77
CA THR A 496 6.05 1.56 13.29
C THR A 496 4.53 1.44 13.38
N ILE A 497 3.96 1.88 14.49
CA ILE A 497 2.52 2.12 14.64
C ILE A 497 2.31 3.63 14.77
N ASN A 498 1.55 4.23 13.88
CA ASN A 498 1.22 5.64 13.91
C ASN A 498 -0.25 5.84 14.29
N LYS A 499 -0.52 6.76 15.22
CA LYS A 499 -1.84 7.33 15.45
C LYS A 499 -1.82 8.78 14.98
N GLU A 500 -2.53 9.04 13.90
CA GLU A 500 -2.65 10.34 13.26
C GLU A 500 -4.08 10.89 13.41
N ASN A 501 -4.28 12.16 13.08
CA ASN A 501 -5.56 12.85 13.05
C ASN A 501 -6.37 12.81 14.37
N ALA A 502 -7.58 13.37 14.36
CA ALA A 502 -8.36 13.61 15.57
C ALA A 502 -9.10 12.40 16.14
N GLY A 503 -9.23 11.30 15.39
CA GLY A 503 -9.89 10.08 15.85
C GLY A 503 -9.25 9.45 17.07
N SER A 504 -9.99 8.59 17.77
CA SER A 504 -9.55 7.89 18.96
C SER A 504 -9.21 6.42 18.68
N LEU A 505 -8.25 5.88 19.44
CA LEU A 505 -7.76 4.50 19.33
C LEU A 505 -7.69 3.87 20.74
N ALA A 506 -8.22 2.68 20.91
CA ALA A 506 -8.13 1.93 22.16
C ALA A 506 -7.46 0.56 21.95
N PHE A 507 -6.44 0.28 22.73
CA PHE A 507 -5.84 -1.05 22.84
C PHE A 507 -6.44 -1.80 24.04
N TYR A 508 -6.84 -3.05 23.80
CA TYR A 508 -7.40 -3.94 24.83
C TYR A 508 -6.50 -5.14 25.12
N GLY A 509 -5.50 -5.38 24.29
CA GLY A 509 -4.58 -6.49 24.43
C GLY A 509 -3.21 -6.09 24.95
N ASP A 510 -2.34 -7.08 25.10
CA ASP A 510 -0.96 -6.92 25.55
C ASP A 510 -0.07 -6.34 24.44
N ILE A 511 0.69 -5.31 24.77
CA ILE A 511 1.66 -4.66 23.88
C ILE A 511 3.11 -4.77 24.39
N SER A 512 3.36 -5.55 25.43
CA SER A 512 4.68 -5.67 26.09
C SER A 512 5.76 -6.28 25.17
N ASN A 513 5.34 -7.08 24.20
CA ASN A 513 6.24 -7.74 23.24
C ASN A 513 6.45 -6.94 21.94
N PHE A 514 5.97 -5.70 21.92
CA PHE A 514 6.26 -4.78 20.82
C PHE A 514 7.53 -3.97 21.12
N SER A 515 8.55 -4.06 20.28
CA SER A 515 9.82 -3.32 20.41
C SER A 515 10.08 -2.34 19.26
N GLY A 516 9.06 -2.06 18.43
CA GLY A 516 9.09 -1.04 17.40
C GLY A 516 8.83 0.37 17.92
N VAL A 517 8.41 1.27 17.04
CA VAL A 517 8.10 2.67 17.33
C VAL A 517 6.59 2.89 17.36
N PHE A 518 6.08 3.47 18.42
CA PHE A 518 4.70 3.97 18.48
C PHE A 518 4.70 5.49 18.46
N ASN A 519 4.09 6.09 17.44
CA ASN A 519 3.98 7.52 17.26
C ASN A 519 2.55 8.00 17.51
N GLN A 520 2.33 8.74 18.59
CA GLN A 520 1.11 9.49 18.85
C GLN A 520 1.25 10.89 18.28
N LYS A 521 0.62 11.16 17.13
CA LYS A 521 0.71 12.43 16.40
C LYS A 521 -0.56 13.26 16.49
N GLY A 522 -1.72 12.65 16.79
CA GLY A 522 -3.00 13.35 16.91
C GLY A 522 -4.09 12.47 17.51
N GLY A 523 -5.21 13.07 17.89
CA GLY A 523 -6.34 12.39 18.54
C GLY A 523 -5.99 11.80 19.91
N THR A 524 -6.73 10.79 20.35
CA THR A 524 -6.52 10.17 21.66
C THR A 524 -6.28 8.67 21.53
N THR A 525 -5.26 8.17 22.20
CA THR A 525 -5.01 6.72 22.34
C THR A 525 -5.19 6.29 23.78
N PHE A 526 -5.97 5.24 23.99
CA PHE A 526 -6.18 4.60 25.31
C PHE A 526 -5.43 3.27 25.34
N LEU A 527 -4.58 3.07 26.34
CA LEU A 527 -3.91 1.81 26.59
C LEU A 527 -4.71 0.94 27.56
N SER A 528 -4.44 -0.37 27.59
CA SER A 528 -5.06 -1.32 28.53
C SER A 528 -4.63 -1.05 29.95
N GLU A 529 -5.46 -1.47 30.89
CA GLU A 529 -5.11 -1.56 32.30
C GLU A 529 -4.37 -2.87 32.63
N GLY A 530 -3.58 -2.85 33.68
CA GLY A 530 -2.86 -4.03 34.21
C GLY A 530 -1.58 -4.35 33.44
N ALA A 531 -1.12 -5.60 33.53
CA ALA A 531 0.13 -6.08 32.93
C ALA A 531 0.19 -5.92 31.41
N ALA A 532 -0.93 -5.69 30.78
CA ALA A 532 -1.04 -5.47 29.35
C ALA A 532 -0.72 -4.04 28.88
N GLY A 533 -0.50 -3.10 29.78
CA GLY A 533 -0.22 -1.69 29.47
C GLY A 533 1.26 -1.36 29.21
N TYR A 534 2.10 -2.35 28.98
CA TYR A 534 3.54 -2.16 28.85
C TYR A 534 3.97 -1.95 27.39
N PHE A 535 4.62 -0.84 27.12
CA PHE A 535 5.48 -0.68 25.94
C PHE A 535 6.91 -1.18 26.19
N GLY A 536 7.09 -2.19 27.00
CA GLY A 536 8.33 -2.72 27.51
C GLY A 536 9.63 -2.40 26.78
N LYS A 537 9.69 -2.71 25.48
CA LYS A 537 10.86 -2.50 24.63
C LYS A 537 10.64 -1.42 23.55
N ALA A 538 9.43 -0.90 23.41
CA ALA A 538 9.07 0.03 22.35
C ALA A 538 9.66 1.43 22.58
N GLN A 539 9.81 2.15 21.49
CA GLN A 539 10.02 3.59 21.51
C GLN A 539 8.66 4.27 21.35
N LEU A 540 8.29 5.09 22.32
CA LEU A 540 7.05 5.83 22.34
C LEU A 540 7.34 7.31 22.08
N ALA A 541 6.78 7.87 21.00
CA ALA A 541 6.87 9.28 20.69
C ALA A 541 5.48 9.92 20.73
N VAL A 542 5.29 10.88 21.60
CA VAL A 542 4.06 11.68 21.72
C VAL A 542 4.37 13.08 21.21
N THR A 543 4.00 13.35 19.97
CA THR A 543 4.28 14.61 19.28
C THR A 543 3.01 15.46 19.08
N GLY A 544 1.84 14.90 19.36
CA GLY A 544 0.56 15.58 19.31
C GLY A 544 -0.58 14.69 19.81
N GLY A 545 -1.74 15.28 20.08
CA GLY A 545 -2.88 14.59 20.66
C GLY A 545 -2.66 14.14 22.12
N ALA A 546 -3.34 13.08 22.54
CA ALA A 546 -3.28 12.58 23.89
C ALA A 546 -3.03 11.07 23.92
N LEU A 547 -2.14 10.63 24.79
CA LEU A 547 -1.97 9.23 25.17
C LEU A 547 -2.47 9.04 26.60
N VAL A 548 -3.49 8.24 26.78
CA VAL A 548 -4.05 7.88 28.09
C VAL A 548 -3.55 6.47 28.45
N ALA A 549 -2.67 6.43 29.44
CA ALA A 549 -2.00 5.20 29.84
C ALA A 549 -2.18 5.01 31.35
N PRO A 550 -3.14 4.21 31.80
CA PRO A 550 -3.31 3.92 33.24
C PRO A 550 -2.03 3.36 33.87
N THR A 551 -1.32 2.53 33.13
CA THR A 551 -0.02 2.00 33.52
C THR A 551 0.91 2.05 32.32
N LEU A 552 2.05 2.69 32.43
CA LEU A 552 3.06 2.77 31.40
C LEU A 552 4.42 2.36 31.97
N SER A 553 5.00 1.30 31.43
CA SER A 553 6.27 0.76 31.88
C SER A 553 7.20 0.55 30.71
N PHE A 554 8.44 0.97 30.84
CA PHE A 554 9.49 0.75 29.86
C PHE A 554 10.56 -0.18 30.39
N GLN A 555 10.92 -1.19 29.59
CA GLN A 555 12.09 -2.02 29.86
C GLN A 555 13.37 -1.27 29.44
N LYS A 556 14.51 -1.87 29.72
CA LYS A 556 15.85 -1.30 29.51
C LYS A 556 16.09 -0.68 28.11
N THR A 557 15.41 -1.16 27.08
CA THR A 557 15.52 -0.64 25.70
C THR A 557 14.36 0.29 25.30
N GLY A 558 13.35 0.42 26.16
CA GLY A 558 12.21 1.30 25.90
C GLY A 558 12.59 2.78 26.02
N LYS A 559 11.91 3.62 25.23
CA LYS A 559 12.16 5.07 25.21
C LYS A 559 10.84 5.82 25.10
N LEU A 560 10.68 6.87 25.90
CA LEU A 560 9.61 7.85 25.76
C LEU A 560 10.18 9.16 25.19
N THR A 561 9.51 9.72 24.20
CA THR A 561 9.78 11.05 23.68
C THR A 561 8.48 11.85 23.73
N LEU A 562 8.46 12.95 24.46
CA LEU A 562 7.37 13.92 24.46
C LEU A 562 7.80 15.17 23.72
N ALA A 563 7.07 15.52 22.65
CA ALA A 563 7.42 16.65 21.79
C ALA A 563 6.14 17.35 21.28
N GLY A 564 5.29 17.81 22.21
CA GLY A 564 4.10 18.59 21.88
C GLY A 564 2.74 17.92 22.10
N GLY A 565 2.70 16.67 22.57
CA GLY A 565 1.46 15.97 22.93
C GLY A 565 1.21 15.96 24.43
N THR A 566 0.10 15.35 24.85
CA THR A 566 -0.26 15.13 26.24
C THR A 566 -0.15 13.64 26.57
N LEU A 567 0.53 13.31 27.67
CA LEU A 567 0.48 11.99 28.29
C LEU A 567 -0.34 12.10 29.59
N GLU A 568 -1.48 11.42 29.63
CA GLU A 568 -2.34 11.34 30.79
C GLU A 568 -2.19 9.98 31.44
N THR A 569 -1.71 9.98 32.70
CA THR A 569 -1.49 8.76 33.48
C THR A 569 -2.47 8.74 34.65
N GLY A 570 -3.38 7.79 34.71
CA GLY A 570 -4.42 7.68 35.74
C GLY A 570 -3.92 7.05 37.01
N THR A 571 -4.01 5.72 37.13
CA THR A 571 -3.58 4.94 38.28
C THR A 571 -2.26 4.20 38.08
N GLY A 572 -1.69 4.32 36.88
CA GLY A 572 -0.48 3.62 36.53
C GLY A 572 0.80 4.28 36.98
N GLN A 573 1.89 3.63 36.76
CA GLN A 573 3.23 4.09 37.05
C GLN A 573 4.00 4.23 35.74
N ILE A 574 4.79 5.28 35.64
CA ILE A 574 5.78 5.40 34.56
C ILE A 574 7.09 4.85 35.12
N PHE A 575 7.56 3.77 34.54
CA PHE A 575 8.77 3.10 34.98
C PHE A 575 9.91 3.39 34.00
N THR A 576 11.08 3.59 34.54
CA THR A 576 12.30 3.78 33.78
C THR A 576 13.00 2.45 33.58
N SER A 577 14.03 2.45 32.74
CA SER A 577 14.93 1.33 32.56
C SER A 577 15.81 1.02 33.77
N ALA A 578 15.61 1.67 34.92
CA ALA A 578 16.28 1.33 36.16
C ALA A 578 15.74 0.01 36.76
N LEU A 579 15.54 -0.96 35.91
CA LEU A 579 15.30 -2.35 36.30
C LEU A 579 16.61 -2.96 36.82
N ASN A 580 16.51 -3.87 37.76
CA ASN A 580 17.64 -4.67 38.18
C ASN A 580 18.09 -5.61 37.01
N ALA A 581 19.17 -6.34 37.23
CA ALA A 581 19.70 -7.26 36.23
C ALA A 581 18.71 -8.37 35.81
N ASP A 582 17.73 -8.66 36.66
CA ASP A 582 16.71 -9.68 36.44
C ASP A 582 15.45 -9.11 35.76
N GLY A 583 15.44 -7.81 35.48
CA GLY A 583 14.31 -7.13 34.83
C GLY A 583 13.23 -6.66 35.78
N ASP A 584 13.43 -6.81 37.12
CA ASP A 584 12.50 -6.34 38.15
C ASP A 584 12.78 -4.90 38.54
N MET A 585 11.73 -4.20 38.91
CA MET A 585 11.86 -2.81 39.32
C MET A 585 12.44 -2.68 40.73
N LYS A 586 13.43 -1.80 40.86
CA LYS A 586 14.05 -1.50 42.14
C LYS A 586 13.15 -0.74 43.10
N ASP A 587 12.22 0.05 42.55
CA ASP A 587 11.35 0.91 43.37
C ASP A 587 10.00 1.09 42.64
N PRO A 588 9.09 0.11 42.82
CA PRO A 588 7.79 0.18 42.17
C PRO A 588 7.00 1.38 42.73
N GLY A 589 6.60 2.26 41.85
CA GLY A 589 5.87 3.47 42.20
C GLY A 589 6.69 4.77 42.10
N ALA A 590 8.00 4.68 41.89
CA ALA A 590 8.84 5.86 41.68
C ALA A 590 9.15 6.04 40.20
N VAL A 591 8.80 7.19 39.67
CA VAL A 591 9.22 7.60 38.32
C VAL A 591 10.47 8.44 38.46
N LYS A 592 11.62 7.91 38.03
CA LYS A 592 12.87 8.65 37.99
C LYS A 592 13.05 9.26 36.62
N LEU A 593 12.83 10.56 36.51
CA LEU A 593 13.05 11.32 35.26
C LEU A 593 14.54 11.54 34.94
N SER A 594 15.42 10.96 35.75
CA SER A 594 16.88 11.11 35.68
C SER A 594 17.58 10.06 34.81
N ASP A 595 16.85 9.16 34.22
CA ASP A 595 17.43 8.09 33.42
C ASP A 595 17.65 8.54 31.96
N SER A 596 18.83 8.29 31.41
CA SER A 596 19.22 8.63 30.05
C SER A 596 18.37 7.98 28.92
N ASN A 597 17.52 7.02 29.28
CA ASN A 597 16.61 6.37 28.32
C ASN A 597 15.30 7.15 28.11
N TRP A 598 15.10 8.25 28.84
CA TRP A 598 13.97 9.14 28.66
C TRP A 598 14.40 10.35 27.82
N LYS A 599 13.57 10.69 26.83
CA LYS A 599 13.78 11.91 26.08
C LYS A 599 12.49 12.71 26.03
N PHE A 600 12.55 13.94 26.53
CA PHE A 600 11.46 14.90 26.53
C PHE A 600 11.92 16.16 25.80
N ASP A 601 11.46 16.39 24.59
CA ASP A 601 11.77 17.62 23.84
C ASP A 601 10.83 18.75 24.28
N SER A 602 9.51 18.45 24.28
CA SER A 602 8.44 19.29 24.82
C SER A 602 7.21 18.44 25.03
N GLY A 603 6.26 18.90 25.83
CA GLY A 603 5.01 18.20 26.08
C GLY A 603 4.56 18.30 27.52
N VAL A 604 3.51 17.58 27.84
CA VAL A 604 2.91 17.56 29.18
C VAL A 604 2.75 16.12 29.67
N ILE A 605 3.19 15.84 30.88
CA ILE A 605 2.75 14.68 31.64
C ILE A 605 1.73 15.17 32.67
N ALA A 606 0.47 14.75 32.52
CA ALA A 606 -0.55 14.96 33.52
C ALA A 606 -0.64 13.72 34.43
N PHE A 607 -0.59 13.90 35.71
CA PHE A 607 -0.56 12.80 36.70
C PHE A 607 -1.26 13.16 38.01
N ASP A 608 -1.64 12.14 38.76
CA ASP A 608 -2.20 12.30 40.10
C ASP A 608 -1.09 12.07 41.19
N ASP A 609 -0.67 13.15 41.81
CA ASP A 609 0.40 13.16 42.83
C ASP A 609 0.10 12.27 44.06
N ALA A 610 -1.18 11.98 44.31
CA ALA A 610 -1.55 11.04 45.36
C ALA A 610 -1.30 9.57 45.00
N LYS A 611 -1.10 9.28 43.72
CA LYS A 611 -0.93 7.94 43.13
C LYS A 611 0.44 7.72 42.52
N TYR A 612 1.16 8.80 42.23
CA TYR A 612 2.46 8.75 41.55
C TYR A 612 3.54 9.37 42.43
N ASN A 613 4.63 8.64 42.63
CA ASN A 613 5.85 9.18 43.15
C ASN A 613 6.81 9.50 42.02
N ILE A 614 6.71 10.71 41.49
CA ILE A 614 7.63 11.19 40.47
C ILE A 614 8.85 11.79 41.13
N VAL A 615 9.97 11.09 41.09
CA VAL A 615 11.25 11.57 41.61
C VAL A 615 12.02 12.22 40.48
N TYR A 616 12.20 13.52 40.53
CA TYR A 616 13.09 14.28 39.65
C TYR A 616 14.21 14.89 40.47
N ALA A 617 15.43 14.86 39.97
CA ALA A 617 16.54 15.47 40.63
C ALA A 617 16.59 16.96 40.26
N GLN A 618 16.63 17.78 41.30
CA GLN A 618 16.90 19.19 41.20
C GLN A 618 18.43 19.41 41.24
N THR A 619 19.09 19.34 40.11
CA THR A 619 20.48 19.77 40.06
C THR A 619 20.60 20.91 39.08
N ALA A 620 21.59 21.78 39.31
CA ALA A 620 21.93 22.90 38.41
C ALA A 620 22.27 22.47 36.97
N ALA A 621 22.37 21.17 36.73
CA ALA A 621 22.59 20.59 35.41
C ALA A 621 21.28 20.24 34.68
N GLY A 622 20.16 20.72 35.17
CA GLY A 622 18.87 20.30 34.64
C GLY A 622 18.57 18.85 34.99
N LEU A 623 17.45 18.40 34.57
CA LEU A 623 17.08 17.02 34.70
C LEU A 623 17.75 16.20 33.63
N LEU A 624 18.86 15.83 33.97
CA LEU A 624 19.20 14.48 34.08
C LEU A 624 18.92 13.69 32.80
N GLY A 625 19.62 14.03 31.78
CA GLY A 625 19.60 13.25 30.56
C GLY A 625 18.23 13.15 29.87
N ALA A 626 17.23 13.82 30.40
CA ALA A 626 15.86 13.70 29.93
C ALA A 626 15.14 15.03 29.77
N GLY A 627 15.83 16.07 29.43
CA GLY A 627 15.23 17.38 29.33
C GLY A 627 15.04 18.06 30.68
N ASN A 628 14.99 19.36 30.68
CA ASN A 628 14.92 20.15 31.89
C ASN A 628 13.50 20.21 32.43
N VAL A 629 13.21 19.48 33.50
CA VAL A 629 12.05 19.78 34.33
C VAL A 629 12.55 20.55 35.53
N ALA A 630 12.42 21.86 35.52
CA ALA A 630 12.58 22.64 36.72
C ALA A 630 11.32 22.46 37.59
N ALA A 631 11.46 22.59 38.94
CA ALA A 631 10.33 22.50 39.86
C ALA A 631 9.21 23.52 39.58
N ASP A 632 9.55 24.63 38.99
CA ASP A 632 8.63 25.69 38.53
C ASP A 632 7.83 25.32 37.27
N ASN A 633 8.20 24.26 36.57
CA ASN A 633 7.43 23.72 35.44
C ASN A 633 6.33 22.73 35.89
N VAL A 634 6.23 22.47 37.16
CA VAL A 634 5.16 21.64 37.75
C VAL A 634 4.02 22.56 38.18
N SER A 635 2.86 22.36 37.62
CA SER A 635 1.63 23.11 37.92
C SER A 635 0.49 22.18 38.31
N GLY A 636 -0.61 22.73 38.78
CA GLY A 636 -1.84 22.00 39.11
C GLY A 636 -2.41 22.32 40.47
N SER A 637 -3.62 21.86 40.79
CA SER A 637 -4.31 22.07 42.07
C SER A 637 -4.58 20.73 42.74
N GLY A 638 -4.42 20.68 44.07
CA GLY A 638 -4.61 19.44 44.83
C GLY A 638 -3.59 18.37 44.41
N SER A 639 -4.02 17.14 44.20
CA SER A 639 -3.20 16.03 43.73
C SER A 639 -3.01 16.00 42.17
N ALA A 640 -3.81 16.75 41.44
CA ALA A 640 -3.64 16.83 40.00
C ALA A 640 -2.45 17.71 39.64
N LYS A 641 -1.43 17.15 39.01
CA LYS A 641 -0.18 17.81 38.61
C LYS A 641 0.03 17.71 37.14
N GLU A 642 0.66 18.73 36.61
CA GLU A 642 1.16 18.77 35.24
C GLU A 642 2.63 19.13 35.24
N ILE A 643 3.45 18.32 34.59
CA ILE A 643 4.86 18.65 34.31
C ILE A 643 4.95 19.05 32.84
N THR A 644 5.32 20.29 32.59
CA THR A 644 5.59 20.79 31.24
C THR A 644 7.08 20.62 30.95
N PHE A 645 7.37 19.93 29.85
CA PHE A 645 8.72 19.74 29.37
C PHE A 645 9.04 20.81 28.32
N THR A 646 10.13 21.52 28.54
CA THR A 646 10.75 22.39 27.54
C THR A 646 12.06 21.74 27.13
N GLY A 647 12.37 21.70 25.84
CA GLY A 647 13.60 21.08 25.34
C GLY A 647 14.86 21.58 26.09
N THR A 648 15.88 20.75 26.16
CA THR A 648 17.11 21.07 26.87
C THR A 648 17.89 22.14 26.10
N LEU A 649 17.75 23.37 26.56
CA LEU A 649 18.54 24.50 26.07
C LEU A 649 19.71 24.77 27.04
N VAL A 650 20.92 24.71 26.52
CA VAL A 650 22.12 25.23 27.23
C VAL A 650 22.46 26.58 26.66
N GLU A 651 22.31 27.61 27.46
CA GLU A 651 22.86 28.93 27.15
C GLU A 651 24.27 29.04 27.72
N LEU A 652 25.26 29.34 26.86
CA LEU A 652 26.62 29.61 27.30
C LEU A 652 26.66 31.04 27.81
N PRO A 653 27.04 31.29 29.06
CA PRO A 653 26.99 32.62 29.65
C PRO A 653 27.96 33.60 28.94
N PRO A 654 27.61 34.87 28.88
CA PRO A 654 28.48 35.87 28.31
C PRO A 654 29.78 36.00 29.11
N GLY A 655 30.92 35.96 28.44
CA GLY A 655 32.21 36.17 29.05
C GLY A 655 32.74 35.03 29.92
N ASP A 656 32.18 33.83 29.79
CA ASP A 656 32.69 32.64 30.46
C ASP A 656 34.11 32.33 29.97
N PRO A 657 35.12 32.33 30.82
CA PRO A 657 36.49 31.98 30.47
C PRO A 657 36.63 30.52 30.03
N ASP A 658 35.70 29.68 30.43
CA ASP A 658 35.62 28.23 30.09
C ASP A 658 34.62 27.93 28.95
N SER A 659 34.21 28.93 28.19
CA SER A 659 33.20 28.80 27.11
C SER A 659 33.52 27.69 26.13
N PHE A 660 34.78 27.44 25.85
CA PHE A 660 35.20 26.29 25.02
C PHE A 660 34.87 24.93 25.70
N GLU A 661 35.24 24.78 26.97
CA GLU A 661 34.98 23.51 27.72
C GLU A 661 33.48 23.29 27.90
N THR A 662 32.72 24.35 28.11
CA THR A 662 31.26 24.29 28.23
C THR A 662 30.63 23.91 26.90
N LEU A 663 31.07 24.48 25.78
CA LEU A 663 30.61 24.06 24.42
C LEU A 663 30.98 22.60 24.17
N GLN A 664 32.20 22.18 24.49
CA GLN A 664 32.66 20.79 24.30
C GLN A 664 31.77 19.80 25.10
N LYS A 665 31.44 20.11 26.35
CA LYS A 665 30.56 19.30 27.17
C LYS A 665 29.13 19.26 26.57
N ALA A 666 28.59 20.41 26.18
CA ALA A 666 27.24 20.51 25.64
C ALA A 666 27.10 19.75 24.31
N VAL A 667 28.11 19.81 23.46
CA VAL A 667 28.10 19.06 22.17
C VAL A 667 28.20 17.54 22.41
N LEU A 668 28.94 17.11 23.42
CA LEU A 668 29.09 15.68 23.74
C LEU A 668 27.93 15.12 24.57
N ASP A 669 27.20 15.95 25.29
CA ASP A 669 26.09 15.52 26.13
C ASP A 669 24.85 15.19 25.29
N THR A 670 24.50 13.93 25.24
CA THR A 670 23.34 13.43 24.46
C THR A 670 21.98 13.90 25.02
N GLY A 671 21.96 14.46 26.22
CA GLY A 671 20.76 15.05 26.81
C GLY A 671 20.50 16.49 26.42
N ILE A 672 21.41 17.14 25.67
CA ILE A 672 21.28 18.53 25.24
C ILE A 672 20.80 18.59 23.78
N ASP A 673 19.64 19.17 23.56
CA ASP A 673 19.03 19.28 22.23
C ASP A 673 19.24 20.66 21.58
N SER A 674 19.60 21.67 22.36
CA SER A 674 19.82 23.02 21.87
C SER A 674 20.94 23.72 22.62
N ILE A 675 21.80 24.41 21.88
CA ILE A 675 22.92 25.22 22.39
C ILE A 675 22.78 26.63 21.87
N LYS A 676 22.84 27.64 22.76
CA LYS A 676 22.85 29.03 22.36
C LYS A 676 24.13 29.68 22.88
N LEU A 677 24.87 30.34 22.00
CA LEU A 677 26.09 31.04 22.38
C LEU A 677 25.76 32.36 23.05
N GLY A 678 26.44 32.66 24.17
CA GLY A 678 26.36 33.96 24.86
C GLY A 678 27.54 34.83 24.59
N SER A 679 28.60 34.28 23.97
CA SER A 679 29.84 35.04 23.64
C SER A 679 30.57 34.34 22.49
N ASP A 680 31.54 35.05 21.92
CA ASP A 680 32.48 34.47 20.98
C ASP A 680 33.34 33.39 21.66
N ILE A 681 33.61 32.31 20.92
CA ILE A 681 34.39 31.18 21.41
C ILE A 681 35.68 31.06 20.62
N VAL A 682 36.80 31.01 21.33
CA VAL A 682 38.12 30.74 20.73
C VAL A 682 38.52 29.30 21.04
N LEU A 683 38.62 28.46 20.01
CA LEU A 683 39.11 27.10 20.18
C LEU A 683 40.58 27.10 20.57
N SER A 684 40.85 26.69 21.79
CA SER A 684 42.23 26.56 22.32
C SER A 684 42.84 25.18 22.02
N LYS A 685 42.02 24.24 21.67
CA LYS A 685 42.32 22.88 21.19
C LYS A 685 41.20 22.37 20.30
N ARG A 686 41.42 21.24 19.65
CA ARG A 686 40.42 20.59 18.84
C ARG A 686 39.17 20.25 19.68
N LEU A 687 37.97 20.58 19.19
CA LEU A 687 36.74 20.04 19.69
C LEU A 687 36.77 18.50 19.46
N GLN A 688 36.72 17.74 20.54
CA GLN A 688 36.74 16.28 20.43
C GLN A 688 35.49 15.82 19.71
N GLY A 689 35.67 14.93 18.74
CA GLY A 689 34.60 14.40 17.91
C GLY A 689 33.48 13.79 18.73
N THR A 690 32.30 14.14 18.36
CA THR A 690 31.11 13.51 18.90
C THR A 690 31.10 12.06 18.49
N THR A 691 30.95 11.17 19.47
CA THR A 691 30.52 9.81 19.22
C THR A 691 29.19 9.81 18.48
N PRO A 692 28.81 8.73 17.76
CA PRO A 692 27.57 8.65 17.03
C PRO A 692 26.39 9.02 17.93
N VAL A 693 25.73 10.10 17.59
CA VAL A 693 24.59 10.59 18.35
C VAL A 693 23.39 10.52 17.44
N ALA A 694 22.58 9.50 17.63
CA ALA A 694 21.27 9.42 16.99
C ALA A 694 20.31 10.43 17.65
N ARG A 695 20.63 11.73 17.58
CA ARG A 695 19.83 12.80 18.15
C ARG A 695 19.74 14.02 17.24
N SER A 696 18.73 14.82 17.46
CA SER A 696 18.67 16.17 16.91
C SER A 696 19.41 17.14 17.83
N LEU A 697 20.17 18.07 17.26
CA LEU A 697 20.88 19.11 17.96
C LEU A 697 20.74 20.44 17.21
N ALA A 698 20.24 21.48 17.87
CA ALA A 698 20.21 22.84 17.33
C ALA A 698 21.32 23.67 17.96
N ILE A 699 22.11 24.39 17.14
CA ILE A 699 23.13 25.32 17.60
C ILE A 699 22.75 26.69 17.07
N ASP A 700 22.42 27.62 17.96
CA ASP A 700 22.18 29.02 17.66
C ASP A 700 23.39 29.85 18.14
N GLY A 701 24.11 30.35 17.19
CA GLY A 701 25.24 31.20 17.46
C GLY A 701 24.88 32.56 18.06
N ASN A 702 23.61 32.97 17.98
CA ASN A 702 23.11 34.23 18.52
C ASN A 702 23.96 35.46 18.03
N GLY A 703 24.51 35.33 16.82
CA GLY A 703 25.38 36.34 16.20
C GLY A 703 26.86 36.23 16.59
N HIS A 704 27.24 35.29 17.45
CA HIS A 704 28.62 35.09 17.89
C HIS A 704 29.45 34.24 16.94
N THR A 705 30.78 34.27 17.19
CA THR A 705 31.78 33.61 16.34
C THR A 705 32.47 32.46 17.08
N ILE A 706 32.63 31.31 16.40
CA ILE A 706 33.59 30.28 16.78
C ILE A 706 34.86 30.48 15.93
N SER A 707 36.00 30.73 16.60
CA SER A 707 37.25 31.00 15.93
C SER A 707 38.41 30.17 16.49
N GLY A 708 39.58 30.24 15.86
CA GLY A 708 40.82 29.60 16.32
C GLY A 708 41.48 28.73 15.25
N ALA A 709 42.67 28.22 15.53
CA ALA A 709 43.46 27.42 14.58
C ALA A 709 43.23 25.90 14.71
N TYR A 710 42.04 25.49 15.12
CA TYR A 710 41.64 24.09 15.32
C TYR A 710 40.35 23.77 14.58
N PRO A 711 40.09 22.47 14.28
CA PRO A 711 38.84 22.08 13.69
C PRO A 711 37.66 22.32 14.65
N GLY A 712 36.50 22.68 14.08
CA GLY A 712 35.26 22.95 14.75
C GLY A 712 34.41 21.68 15.02
N LEU A 713 33.17 21.71 14.53
CA LEU A 713 32.16 20.73 14.85
C LEU A 713 32.27 19.47 13.98
N TRP A 714 32.15 18.33 14.64
CA TRP A 714 32.23 17.02 13.98
C TRP A 714 31.08 16.12 14.39
N PHE A 715 30.30 15.69 13.40
CA PHE A 715 29.17 14.76 13.53
C PHE A 715 29.42 13.53 12.68
N LYS A 716 29.24 12.34 13.26
CA LYS A 716 29.58 11.09 12.58
C LYS A 716 28.59 9.98 12.94
N GLY A 717 28.31 9.13 11.97
CA GLY A 717 27.63 7.85 12.20
C GLY A 717 26.20 7.96 12.74
N MET A 718 25.47 9.00 12.39
CA MET A 718 24.07 9.14 12.75
C MET A 718 23.19 8.34 11.77
N ASP A 719 22.33 7.49 12.29
CA ASP A 719 21.35 6.78 11.46
C ASP A 719 20.16 7.69 11.11
N SER A 720 19.82 8.60 12.02
CA SER A 720 18.71 9.55 11.86
C SER A 720 18.93 10.77 12.78
N GLY A 721 18.07 11.77 12.64
CA GLY A 721 18.10 12.99 13.43
C GLY A 721 18.55 14.20 12.61
N THR A 722 18.42 15.40 13.20
CA THR A 722 18.72 16.64 12.51
C THR A 722 19.70 17.46 13.35
N VAL A 723 20.82 17.84 12.75
CA VAL A 723 21.69 18.88 13.28
C VAL A 723 21.38 20.18 12.55
N SER A 724 20.98 21.21 13.28
CA SER A 724 20.75 22.55 12.73
C SER A 724 21.68 23.57 13.34
N ILE A 725 22.25 24.42 12.50
CA ILE A 725 23.21 25.44 12.90
C ILE A 725 22.77 26.76 12.28
N GLN A 726 22.60 27.81 13.07
CA GLN A 726 22.11 29.10 12.60
C GLN A 726 22.77 30.29 13.34
N ASN A 727 22.68 31.47 12.75
CA ASN A 727 23.12 32.74 13.37
C ASN A 727 24.55 32.69 13.93
N ILE A 728 25.50 32.09 13.23
CA ILE A 728 26.86 31.87 13.70
C ILE A 728 27.89 32.17 12.62
N ALA A 729 29.05 32.65 13.04
CA ALA A 729 30.22 32.72 12.18
C ALA A 729 31.28 31.70 12.63
N PHE A 730 31.95 31.09 11.67
CA PHE A 730 33.15 30.26 11.86
C PHE A 730 34.31 31.02 11.19
N ASP A 731 35.32 31.40 11.94
CA ASP A 731 36.39 32.22 11.42
C ASP A 731 37.80 31.69 11.78
N GLY A 732 38.65 31.55 10.78
CA GLY A 732 40.04 31.15 10.97
C GLY A 732 40.28 29.72 11.41
N LEU A 733 39.27 28.86 11.33
CA LEU A 733 39.37 27.45 11.72
C LEU A 733 40.24 26.68 10.73
N LYS A 734 41.14 25.81 11.26
CA LYS A 734 42.08 25.06 10.44
C LYS A 734 42.17 23.62 10.82
N THR A 735 42.38 22.75 9.83
CA THR A 735 42.83 21.37 10.06
C THR A 735 44.37 21.34 9.98
N SER A 736 45.00 20.44 10.72
CA SER A 736 46.43 20.13 10.61
C SER A 736 46.65 18.84 9.81
N SER A 737 47.85 18.62 9.33
CA SER A 737 48.22 17.37 8.64
C SER A 737 48.11 16.12 9.51
N GLY A 738 47.99 16.28 10.82
CA GLY A 738 47.72 15.22 11.80
C GLY A 738 46.25 14.99 12.08
N ASP A 739 45.37 15.86 11.62
CA ASP A 739 43.92 15.74 11.79
C ASP A 739 43.33 14.80 10.72
N ARG A 740 43.88 13.57 10.64
CA ARG A 740 43.36 12.53 9.77
C ARG A 740 42.42 11.63 10.59
N TYR A 741 41.31 11.36 10.06
CA TYR A 741 40.47 10.27 10.50
C TYR A 741 41.12 8.91 10.11
N GLU A 742 40.71 7.80 10.69
CA GLU A 742 41.21 6.46 10.32
C GLU A 742 41.13 6.27 8.79
N GLY A 743 42.19 6.55 8.06
CA GLY A 743 42.28 6.51 6.61
C GLY A 743 42.72 7.84 5.94
N PRO A 744 42.60 7.97 4.62
CA PRO A 744 43.06 9.12 3.84
C PRO A 744 42.12 10.35 3.91
N VAL A 745 41.07 10.30 4.74
CA VAL A 745 39.99 11.33 4.75
C VAL A 745 40.35 12.48 5.68
N SER A 746 40.39 13.69 5.16
CA SER A 746 40.62 14.92 5.90
C SER A 746 39.31 15.60 6.29
N PHE A 747 39.25 16.22 7.46
CA PHE A 747 38.07 16.92 7.99
C PHE A 747 37.78 18.24 7.28
N GLY A 748 36.50 18.66 7.27
CA GLY A 748 36.16 20.06 7.05
C GLY A 748 36.51 20.89 8.31
N PRO A 749 37.20 22.02 8.18
CA PRO A 749 37.70 22.75 9.33
C PRO A 749 36.61 23.36 10.23
N ALA A 750 35.46 23.75 9.69
CA ALA A 750 34.36 24.26 10.48
C ALA A 750 33.34 23.20 10.84
N ILE A 751 32.88 22.44 9.85
CA ILE A 751 31.89 21.37 10.03
C ILE A 751 32.33 20.13 9.24
N PHE A 752 32.38 19.03 9.92
CA PHE A 752 32.48 17.69 9.32
C PHE A 752 31.24 16.84 9.65
N PHE A 753 30.51 16.47 8.63
CA PHE A 753 29.28 15.70 8.75
C PHE A 753 29.43 14.41 7.93
N ASP A 754 29.75 13.30 8.62
CA ASP A 754 30.00 12.00 7.99
C ASP A 754 29.04 10.94 8.53
N MET A 755 28.08 10.56 7.69
CA MET A 755 27.01 9.64 8.05
C MET A 755 27.24 8.20 7.60
N GLY A 756 28.41 7.83 7.08
CA GLY A 756 28.58 6.42 6.71
C GLY A 756 29.75 6.03 5.86
N TYR A 757 30.77 6.85 5.73
CA TYR A 757 31.95 6.46 4.93
C TYR A 757 32.68 5.19 5.46
N PHE A 758 32.51 4.85 6.75
CA PHE A 758 33.15 3.74 7.43
C PHE A 758 32.20 2.70 8.02
N ALA A 759 30.91 2.89 7.91
CA ALA A 759 29.90 1.89 8.21
C ALA A 759 29.10 1.66 6.93
N ASP A 760 28.71 0.45 6.62
CA ASP A 760 27.87 0.11 5.43
C ASP A 760 26.49 0.82 5.40
N ASN A 761 26.43 2.05 5.90
CA ASN A 761 25.23 2.79 6.21
C ASN A 761 24.93 3.89 5.18
N TRP A 762 24.94 3.51 3.89
CA TRP A 762 24.56 4.36 2.74
C TRP A 762 23.11 4.91 2.82
N LYS A 763 22.36 4.53 3.86
CA LYS A 763 20.93 4.80 4.03
C LYS A 763 20.62 5.75 5.18
N SER A 764 21.60 6.48 5.70
CA SER A 764 21.34 7.44 6.76
C SER A 764 20.32 8.49 6.34
N THR A 765 19.30 8.70 7.15
CA THR A 765 18.31 9.77 7.02
C THR A 765 18.68 10.99 7.86
N ALA A 766 19.88 10.99 8.43
CA ALA A 766 20.38 12.13 9.19
C ALA A 766 20.52 13.38 8.32
N LYS A 767 20.22 14.52 8.91
CA LYS A 767 20.13 15.81 8.22
C LYS A 767 21.03 16.85 8.88
N LEU A 768 21.79 17.56 8.06
CA LEU A 768 22.48 18.79 8.46
C LEU A 768 21.74 19.98 7.84
N ILE A 769 21.33 20.94 8.67
CA ILE A 769 20.78 22.22 8.24
C ILE A 769 21.78 23.31 8.63
N ILE A 770 22.35 23.96 7.64
CA ILE A 770 23.08 25.19 7.79
C ILE A 770 22.08 26.32 7.55
N GLY A 771 21.59 26.91 8.63
CA GLY A 771 20.51 27.90 8.60
C GLY A 771 20.92 29.24 8.00
N ASP A 772 19.94 30.13 7.93
CA ASP A 772 20.11 31.44 7.35
C ASP A 772 21.20 32.25 8.07
N GLY A 773 22.00 33.00 7.31
CA GLY A 773 22.97 33.92 7.86
C GLY A 773 24.27 33.32 8.43
N VAL A 774 24.46 32.01 8.34
CA VAL A 774 25.71 31.35 8.75
C VAL A 774 26.87 31.80 7.87
N GLN A 775 28.00 32.14 8.49
CA GLN A 775 29.19 32.61 7.78
C GLN A 775 30.39 31.71 8.06
N PHE A 776 31.06 31.29 7.02
CA PHE A 776 32.36 30.61 7.08
C PHE A 776 33.40 31.53 6.47
N ARG A 777 34.42 31.85 7.25
CA ARG A 777 35.45 32.84 6.84
C ARG A 777 36.84 32.33 7.16
N ASN A 778 37.79 32.55 6.22
CA ASN A 778 39.22 32.30 6.43
C ASN A 778 39.52 30.88 6.96
N THR A 779 38.68 29.91 6.64
CA THR A 779 38.90 28.55 7.07
C THR A 779 39.82 27.80 6.12
N GLU A 780 40.64 26.88 6.66
CA GLU A 780 41.69 26.24 5.87
C GLU A 780 41.74 24.71 6.17
N SER A 781 41.59 23.91 5.14
CA SER A 781 41.86 22.47 5.20
C SER A 781 43.26 22.20 4.64
N VAL A 782 44.17 21.75 5.49
CA VAL A 782 45.61 21.57 5.14
C VAL A 782 45.82 20.24 4.42
N GLY A 783 46.63 20.23 3.36
CA GLY A 783 46.97 19.04 2.58
C GLY A 783 45.92 18.66 1.55
N ASP A 784 45.74 17.36 1.30
CA ASP A 784 44.71 16.85 0.35
C ASP A 784 43.32 16.91 0.92
N GLY A 785 43.06 17.77 1.91
CA GLY A 785 41.77 17.87 2.60
C GLY A 785 40.64 18.37 1.73
N ALA A 786 39.56 17.65 1.71
CA ALA A 786 38.35 18.06 1.04
C ALA A 786 37.51 19.00 1.91
N GLY A 787 36.96 20.07 1.33
CA GLY A 787 36.10 21.04 1.99
C GLY A 787 36.89 22.09 2.78
N GLY A 788 37.03 23.29 2.26
CA GLY A 788 37.75 24.40 2.93
C GLY A 788 37.01 24.95 4.14
N ALA A 789 35.75 24.77 4.29
CA ALA A 789 34.96 25.05 5.48
C ALA A 789 34.13 23.86 5.93
N VAL A 790 33.34 23.32 5.02
CA VAL A 790 32.37 22.23 5.30
C VAL A 790 32.67 21.01 4.43
N ARG A 791 32.74 19.88 5.08
CA ARG A 791 32.77 18.59 4.40
C ARG A 791 31.60 17.71 4.85
N THR A 792 30.91 17.12 3.89
CA THR A 792 29.82 16.18 4.18
C THR A 792 29.96 14.90 3.37
N ALA A 793 29.63 13.76 3.99
CA ALA A 793 29.59 12.48 3.34
C ALA A 793 28.33 11.73 3.79
N HIS A 794 27.49 11.37 2.82
CA HIS A 794 26.19 10.74 3.02
C HIS A 794 25.19 11.59 3.85
N GLY A 795 23.93 11.16 3.97
CA GLY A 795 22.87 11.91 4.61
C GLY A 795 22.29 13.04 3.74
N ILE A 796 21.57 13.95 4.36
CA ILE A 796 20.87 15.07 3.70
C ILE A 796 21.44 16.38 4.22
N VAL A 797 21.76 17.32 3.31
CA VAL A 797 22.29 18.62 3.67
C VAL A 797 21.42 19.73 3.08
N GLU A 798 21.00 20.66 3.92
CA GLU A 798 20.29 21.86 3.50
C GLU A 798 21.08 23.09 3.91
N ILE A 799 21.37 23.94 2.95
CA ILE A 799 22.02 25.25 3.15
C ILE A 799 20.95 26.31 2.95
N GLY A 800 20.69 27.07 3.99
CA GLY A 800 19.71 28.17 4.01
C GLY A 800 20.12 29.38 3.18
N ASN A 801 19.38 30.46 3.38
CA ASN A 801 19.59 31.69 2.62
C ASN A 801 20.70 32.55 3.26
N ASN A 802 21.37 33.38 2.45
CA ASN A 802 22.38 34.33 2.90
C ASN A 802 23.57 33.67 3.62
N VAL A 803 23.89 32.42 3.30
CA VAL A 803 25.06 31.72 3.83
C VAL A 803 26.31 32.16 3.04
N GLY A 804 27.40 32.47 3.75
CA GLY A 804 28.65 32.89 3.13
C GLY A 804 29.79 31.90 3.34
N PHE A 805 30.51 31.57 2.27
CA PHE A 805 31.80 30.88 2.27
C PHE A 805 32.83 31.84 1.67
N ILE A 806 33.65 32.45 2.54
CA ILE A 806 34.50 33.56 2.16
C ILE A 806 35.96 33.25 2.54
N ASN A 807 36.86 33.26 1.54
CA ASN A 807 38.27 32.95 1.72
C ASN A 807 38.52 31.59 2.36
N CYS A 808 37.76 30.59 2.00
CA CYS A 808 37.92 29.23 2.50
C CYS A 808 38.83 28.44 1.57
N THR A 809 39.83 27.74 2.12
CA THR A 809 40.81 27.01 1.32
C THR A 809 40.80 25.54 1.62
N GLY A 810 40.68 24.70 0.57
CA GLY A 810 40.71 23.23 0.65
C GLY A 810 41.33 22.61 -0.60
N GLY A 811 41.85 21.41 -0.49
CA GLY A 811 42.38 20.65 -1.61
C GLY A 811 41.34 20.27 -2.67
N SER A 812 40.11 20.04 -2.24
CA SER A 812 38.93 19.81 -3.09
C SER A 812 37.74 20.54 -2.45
N GLY A 813 37.05 21.42 -3.22
CA GLY A 813 35.94 22.23 -2.71
C GLY A 813 36.41 23.29 -1.70
N GLY A 814 36.82 24.51 -2.17
CA GLY A 814 37.33 25.57 -1.30
C GLY A 814 36.41 25.90 -0.14
N GLY A 815 35.12 26.15 -0.37
CA GLY A 815 34.12 26.36 0.68
C GLY A 815 33.46 25.07 1.18
N LEU A 816 32.85 24.37 0.26
CA LEU A 816 32.04 23.16 0.52
C LEU A 816 32.51 21.97 -0.31
N TYR A 817 32.69 20.84 0.32
CA TYR A 817 32.77 19.53 -0.34
C TYR A 817 31.66 18.62 0.14
N SER A 818 30.82 18.19 -0.77
CA SER A 818 29.66 17.38 -0.41
C SER A 818 29.54 16.08 -1.23
N GLU A 819 29.48 14.97 -0.53
CA GLU A 819 29.09 13.65 -1.03
C GLU A 819 27.69 13.27 -0.52
N SER A 820 26.86 14.27 -0.20
CA SER A 820 25.51 14.14 0.36
C SER A 820 24.46 14.70 -0.61
N PHE A 821 23.20 14.37 -0.39
CA PHE A 821 22.09 15.07 -1.06
C PHE A 821 22.02 16.50 -0.54
N THR A 822 22.45 17.47 -1.35
CA THR A 822 22.60 18.85 -0.91
C THR A 822 21.62 19.77 -1.64
N THR A 823 20.86 20.55 -0.86
CA THR A 823 20.02 21.65 -1.34
C THR A 823 20.64 22.97 -0.89
N ILE A 824 20.73 23.95 -1.78
CA ILE A 824 21.29 25.27 -1.53
C ILE A 824 20.20 26.32 -1.70
N GLY A 825 20.00 27.17 -0.70
CA GLY A 825 19.05 28.28 -0.69
C GLY A 825 19.47 29.49 -1.52
N ASP A 826 18.76 30.59 -1.34
CA ASP A 826 19.00 31.83 -2.09
C ASP A 826 20.13 32.67 -1.48
N ASN A 827 20.83 33.44 -2.31
CA ASN A 827 21.88 34.35 -1.90
C ASN A 827 23.05 33.67 -1.16
N VAL A 828 23.35 32.41 -1.44
CA VAL A 828 24.54 31.75 -0.93
C VAL A 828 25.76 32.25 -1.72
N VAL A 829 26.77 32.74 -1.00
CA VAL A 829 27.96 33.37 -1.59
C VAL A 829 29.18 32.48 -1.41
N PHE A 830 29.88 32.20 -2.48
CA PHE A 830 31.23 31.60 -2.48
C PHE A 830 32.21 32.61 -3.04
N GLU A 831 33.05 33.18 -2.18
CA GLU A 831 33.98 34.26 -2.56
C GLU A 831 35.39 33.97 -2.08
N GLY A 832 36.38 34.06 -2.98
CA GLY A 832 37.80 33.88 -2.65
C GLY A 832 38.19 32.47 -2.20
N ASN A 833 37.37 31.47 -2.48
CA ASN A 833 37.59 30.09 -2.03
C ASN A 833 38.51 29.31 -2.97
#